data_7d97270890ef4f5b971d92061ae11897
#
_entry.id   7d97270890ef4f5b971d92061ae11897
#
_cell.length_a   1.000
_cell.length_b   1.000
_cell.length_c   1.000
_cell.angle_alpha   90.00
_cell.angle_beta   90.00
_cell.angle_gamma   90.00
#
_symmetry.space_group_name_H-M   'P 1'
#
loop_
_entity.id
_entity.type
_entity.pdbx_description
1 polymer ?
#
loop_
_entity_poly.entity_id
_entity_poly.type
_entity_poly.pdbx_seq_one_letter_code
_entity_poly.pdbx_strand_id
1 'polypeptide(L)'
;MDSMKKKIAYLLLLLMLIPVGSFAKEKRTFEIKDGHFYVNGKVTPILSGEMHYPRIPHQYWRHRLRMMRAMGLNTVATYVFWNLHETEPGKWDFEGDKNLAEYIRIAGEEGLMVILRPGPYVCAEWEFGGYPWWLQNIPGMEIRRDNPEFLKRTKLYIDKLYEQVGDLQVSKGGPIIMVQAENEFGSYVAQRKDIPLEEHRRYNAKIKRQLADAGFNVPLFTSDGSWLFEGGSTPGALPTANGESNVENLKKVVNEYHGGIGPYMVAEFYPGWLMHWAEPFPDISDSGIARQTETYLQNDVSFNFYMVHGGTNFGFTSGANYDKKHDIQPDLTSYDYDAPISEAGWVTPKFDSIRNVIRKYVTYDVPEAPAPIPLIEIPSISLAKVADVLALAKEGEPVASPTPLTFEQLNQGYGYVLYSTHFNQPLKGRLEIPGLRDYATIYVDGERVGELNRCFNQYAMEIDIPFNATLDILVENMGRINYGEEIVRNTKGIISSVKINGSEISDWKMYKLPMDRMPALVSGEPYVYKNGSPEVAALGNKPVLYEGTFHLSDTGDTFIDMEDWGKGIIFINGVNIGRYWYAGPQQTLYIPDVWLNKGENKIVIYEQLNNDRKSSVRTVKTPVLTKLKKIAAMEKKNRLMEKTVSPFSVDETMRRIEEIIKSQG
;
A
#
# COMPACT_ATOMS: atom_id res chain seq x y z
N MET A 1 15.28 -73.16 -0.47
CA MET A 1 14.44 -71.97 -0.50
C MET A 1 14.44 -71.18 0.81
N ASP A 2 14.58 -71.72 1.96
CA ASP A 2 14.58 -71.07 3.25
C ASP A 2 15.84 -70.23 3.59
N SER A 3 17.01 -70.70 3.14
CA SER A 3 18.28 -69.99 3.38
C SER A 3 18.38 -68.65 2.63
N MET A 4 17.76 -68.58 1.44
CA MET A 4 17.77 -67.36 0.60
C MET A 4 16.78 -66.29 1.10
N LYS A 5 15.64 -66.73 1.65
CA LYS A 5 14.67 -65.82 2.29
C LYS A 5 15.23 -65.19 3.56
N LYS A 6 15.98 -65.91 4.38
CA LYS A 6 16.66 -65.39 5.56
C LYS A 6 17.79 -64.41 5.21
N LYS A 7 18.53 -64.61 4.12
CA LYS A 7 19.57 -63.67 3.66
C LYS A 7 18.98 -62.40 3.08
N ILE A 8 17.83 -62.47 2.40
CA ILE A 8 17.09 -61.29 1.90
C ILE A 8 16.46 -60.48 3.06
N ALA A 9 15.93 -61.15 4.08
CA ALA A 9 15.43 -60.52 5.27
C ALA A 9 16.52 -59.78 6.08
N TYR A 10 17.72 -60.36 6.19
CA TYR A 10 18.88 -59.71 6.81
C TYR A 10 19.41 -58.53 6.00
N LEU A 11 19.37 -58.59 4.67
CA LEU A 11 19.76 -57.47 3.79
C LEU A 11 18.78 -56.34 3.85
N LEU A 12 17.48 -56.60 3.96
CA LEU A 12 16.42 -55.59 4.17
C LEU A 12 16.47 -54.99 5.57
N LEU A 13 16.86 -55.74 6.61
CA LEU A 13 17.04 -55.19 7.95
C LEU A 13 18.31 -54.32 8.07
N LEU A 14 19.38 -54.63 7.33
CA LEU A 14 20.58 -53.78 7.27
C LEU A 14 20.37 -52.50 6.48
N LEU A 15 19.45 -52.50 5.49
CA LEU A 15 19.06 -51.28 4.75
C LEU A 15 18.14 -50.32 5.57
N MET A 16 17.50 -50.80 6.64
CA MET A 16 16.74 -49.98 7.56
C MET A 16 17.59 -49.37 8.70
N LEU A 17 18.87 -49.67 8.78
CA LEU A 17 19.82 -49.11 9.74
C LEU A 17 20.79 -48.08 9.13
N ILE A 18 20.49 -47.59 7.92
CA ILE A 18 21.11 -46.33 7.48
C ILE A 18 20.48 -45.26 8.39
N PRO A 19 21.25 -44.63 9.30
CA PRO A 19 20.73 -43.49 10.00
C PRO A 19 20.33 -42.52 8.87
N VAL A 20 19.06 -42.23 8.76
CA VAL A 20 18.63 -40.97 8.12
C VAL A 20 19.33 -39.90 8.96
N GLY A 21 20.56 -39.60 8.59
CA GLY A 21 21.29 -38.49 9.14
C GLY A 21 20.38 -37.32 8.87
N SER A 22 19.68 -36.87 9.88
CA SER A 22 19.18 -35.54 9.95
C SER A 22 20.42 -34.68 9.71
N PHE A 23 20.65 -34.30 8.44
CA PHE A 23 21.55 -33.19 8.17
C PHE A 23 20.93 -32.00 8.94
N ALA A 24 21.35 -31.84 10.17
CA ALA A 24 21.10 -30.62 10.92
C ALA A 24 21.61 -29.51 10.00
N LYS A 25 20.68 -28.74 9.41
CA LYS A 25 21.00 -27.63 8.53
C LYS A 25 21.99 -26.76 9.32
N GLU A 26 23.24 -26.66 8.85
CA GLU A 26 24.27 -25.92 9.58
C GLU A 26 23.69 -24.56 9.96
N LYS A 27 23.78 -24.23 11.26
CA LYS A 27 23.19 -23.00 11.80
C LYS A 27 23.91 -21.83 11.15
N ARG A 28 23.20 -21.04 10.34
CA ARG A 28 23.74 -19.84 9.70
C ARG A 28 24.21 -18.86 10.77
N THR A 29 25.36 -18.24 10.55
CA THR A 29 25.84 -17.11 11.37
C THR A 29 25.82 -15.83 10.56
N PHE A 30 25.58 -14.71 11.22
CA PHE A 30 25.64 -13.39 10.63
C PHE A 30 26.24 -12.40 11.61
N GLU A 31 27.21 -11.62 11.16
CA GLU A 31 27.84 -10.57 11.96
C GLU A 31 28.30 -9.39 11.09
N ILE A 32 28.36 -8.21 11.68
CA ILE A 32 29.01 -7.03 11.12
C ILE A 32 30.36 -6.90 11.78
N LYS A 33 31.43 -6.97 10.99
CA LYS A 33 32.81 -6.93 11.49
C LYS A 33 33.73 -6.31 10.45
N ASP A 34 34.69 -5.52 10.89
CA ASP A 34 35.75 -4.92 10.04
C ASP A 34 35.19 -4.18 8.80
N GLY A 35 34.01 -3.56 8.94
CA GLY A 35 33.36 -2.81 7.86
C GLY A 35 32.65 -3.67 6.81
N HIS A 36 32.43 -4.96 7.08
CA HIS A 36 31.79 -5.89 6.16
C HIS A 36 30.66 -6.71 6.82
N PHE A 37 29.76 -7.22 6.00
CA PHE A 37 28.83 -8.26 6.40
C PHE A 37 29.48 -9.64 6.26
N TYR A 38 29.37 -10.46 7.30
CA TYR A 38 29.85 -11.84 7.31
C TYR A 38 28.69 -12.80 7.46
N VAL A 39 28.62 -13.75 6.54
CA VAL A 39 27.70 -14.90 6.61
C VAL A 39 28.53 -16.18 6.68
N ASN A 40 28.32 -16.98 7.73
CA ASN A 40 29.11 -18.20 7.99
C ASN A 40 30.62 -17.94 7.94
N GLY A 41 31.06 -16.82 8.54
CA GLY A 41 32.47 -16.43 8.62
C GLY A 41 33.09 -15.94 7.29
N LYS A 42 32.29 -15.73 6.25
CA LYS A 42 32.77 -15.21 4.95
C LYS A 42 32.17 -13.83 4.68
N VAL A 43 32.96 -12.91 4.16
CA VAL A 43 32.47 -11.62 3.67
C VAL A 43 31.44 -11.90 2.57
N THR A 44 30.23 -11.39 2.76
CA THR A 44 29.10 -11.66 1.87
C THR A 44 28.30 -10.39 1.69
N PRO A 45 28.26 -9.80 0.50
CA PRO A 45 27.38 -8.66 0.23
C PRO A 45 25.91 -9.09 0.34
N ILE A 46 25.09 -8.21 0.87
CA ILE A 46 23.65 -8.40 0.98
C ILE A 46 23.01 -7.93 -0.31
N LEU A 47 22.48 -8.87 -1.09
CA LEU A 47 21.76 -8.64 -2.34
C LEU A 47 20.29 -8.90 -2.05
N SER A 48 19.57 -7.85 -1.67
CA SER A 48 18.21 -7.94 -1.16
C SER A 48 17.19 -7.37 -2.13
N GLY A 49 15.96 -7.81 -2.00
CA GLY A 49 14.80 -7.20 -2.61
C GLY A 49 13.65 -7.09 -1.60
N GLU A 50 12.95 -5.96 -1.65
CA GLU A 50 11.78 -5.70 -0.84
C GLU A 50 10.55 -6.35 -1.44
N MET A 51 9.82 -7.12 -0.62
CA MET A 51 8.59 -7.77 -0.99
C MET A 51 7.70 -7.91 0.24
N HIS A 52 6.52 -7.31 0.19
CA HIS A 52 5.63 -7.21 1.34
C HIS A 52 4.62 -8.35 1.36
N TYR A 53 4.65 -9.17 2.42
CA TYR A 53 3.80 -10.36 2.57
C TYR A 53 2.29 -10.09 2.39
N PRO A 54 1.68 -9.00 2.87
CA PRO A 54 0.23 -8.81 2.74
C PRO A 54 -0.22 -8.30 1.36
N ARG A 55 0.72 -7.93 0.50
CA ARG A 55 0.47 -7.55 -0.90
C ARG A 55 0.45 -8.74 -1.85
N ILE A 56 0.62 -9.95 -1.31
CA ILE A 56 0.71 -11.21 -2.06
C ILE A 56 -0.12 -12.24 -1.30
N PRO A 57 -1.06 -12.96 -1.92
CA PRO A 57 -1.74 -14.08 -1.29
C PRO A 57 -0.72 -15.09 -0.73
N HIS A 58 -0.91 -15.58 0.48
CA HIS A 58 0.06 -16.44 1.16
C HIS A 58 0.42 -17.71 0.37
N GLN A 59 -0.50 -18.22 -0.44
CA GLN A 59 -0.26 -19.36 -1.32
C GLN A 59 0.81 -19.07 -2.39
N TYR A 60 1.06 -17.77 -2.70
CA TYR A 60 2.04 -17.34 -3.70
C TYR A 60 3.38 -16.91 -3.10
N TRP A 61 3.53 -16.84 -1.79
CA TRP A 61 4.78 -16.41 -1.17
C TRP A 61 5.98 -17.20 -1.65
N ARG A 62 5.88 -18.55 -1.67
CA ARG A 62 6.97 -19.41 -2.13
C ARG A 62 7.33 -19.16 -3.60
N HIS A 63 6.34 -19.00 -4.45
CA HIS A 63 6.56 -18.68 -5.87
C HIS A 63 7.34 -17.37 -6.03
N ARG A 64 6.91 -16.31 -5.36
CA ARG A 64 7.55 -14.98 -5.44
C ARG A 64 8.96 -14.99 -4.84
N LEU A 65 9.18 -15.69 -3.75
CA LEU A 65 10.50 -15.86 -3.13
C LEU A 65 11.47 -16.63 -4.05
N ARG A 66 10.98 -17.64 -4.77
CA ARG A 66 11.76 -18.33 -5.82
C ARG A 66 12.10 -17.42 -6.99
N MET A 67 11.22 -16.52 -7.38
CA MET A 67 11.52 -15.50 -8.37
C MET A 67 12.70 -14.62 -7.94
N MET A 68 12.76 -14.22 -6.67
CA MET A 68 13.89 -13.47 -6.14
C MET A 68 15.21 -14.28 -6.19
N ARG A 69 15.18 -15.56 -5.83
CA ARG A 69 16.34 -16.43 -5.98
C ARG A 69 16.79 -16.53 -7.43
N ALA A 70 15.83 -16.58 -8.36
CA ALA A 70 16.10 -16.61 -9.80
C ALA A 70 16.73 -15.30 -10.33
N MET A 71 16.52 -14.17 -9.66
CA MET A 71 17.26 -12.94 -9.95
C MET A 71 18.71 -12.97 -9.44
N GLY A 72 19.07 -13.92 -8.59
CA GLY A 72 20.37 -14.00 -7.95
C GLY A 72 20.45 -13.32 -6.58
N LEU A 73 19.32 -12.92 -6.01
CA LEU A 73 19.25 -12.32 -4.68
C LEU A 73 19.46 -13.37 -3.59
N ASN A 74 20.05 -12.96 -2.47
CA ASN A 74 20.29 -13.80 -1.31
C ASN A 74 19.49 -13.41 -0.08
N THR A 75 18.73 -12.31 -0.13
CA THR A 75 18.00 -11.74 0.99
C THR A 75 16.66 -11.17 0.51
N VAL A 76 15.64 -11.29 1.35
CA VAL A 76 14.37 -10.57 1.20
C VAL A 76 14.20 -9.60 2.36
N ALA A 77 13.75 -8.38 2.06
CA ALA A 77 13.32 -7.43 3.07
C ALA A 77 11.79 -7.30 3.07
N THR A 78 11.19 -7.09 4.22
CA THR A 78 9.77 -6.77 4.34
C THR A 78 9.52 -5.81 5.48
N TYR A 79 8.63 -4.84 5.23
CA TYR A 79 7.99 -4.10 6.30
C TYR A 79 7.01 -4.98 7.07
N VAL A 80 6.69 -4.56 8.29
CA VAL A 80 5.59 -5.08 9.09
C VAL A 80 4.57 -3.95 9.30
N PHE A 81 3.32 -4.22 8.99
CA PHE A 81 2.26 -3.21 8.98
C PHE A 81 1.42 -3.32 10.25
N TRP A 82 1.64 -2.44 11.20
CA TRP A 82 0.97 -2.49 12.51
C TRP A 82 -0.56 -2.49 12.38
N ASN A 83 -1.13 -1.62 11.52
CA ASN A 83 -2.57 -1.53 11.30
C ASN A 83 -3.21 -2.78 10.68
N LEU A 84 -2.41 -3.63 10.05
CA LEU A 84 -2.87 -4.91 9.51
C LEU A 84 -3.10 -5.94 10.63
N HIS A 85 -2.24 -5.89 11.65
CA HIS A 85 -2.22 -6.87 12.75
C HIS A 85 -3.07 -6.46 13.95
N GLU A 86 -3.22 -5.16 14.21
CA GLU A 86 -4.04 -4.61 15.28
C GLU A 86 -5.12 -3.69 14.71
N THR A 87 -6.16 -4.29 14.14
CA THR A 87 -7.26 -3.55 13.49
C THR A 87 -8.12 -2.76 14.48
N GLU A 88 -8.20 -3.21 15.71
CA GLU A 88 -8.81 -2.55 16.86
C GLU A 88 -7.87 -2.70 18.07
N PRO A 89 -7.89 -1.77 19.03
CA PRO A 89 -7.00 -1.83 20.18
C PRO A 89 -7.03 -3.18 20.91
N GLY A 90 -5.89 -3.87 20.96
CA GLY A 90 -5.72 -5.16 21.61
C GLY A 90 -6.24 -6.38 20.85
N LYS A 91 -6.80 -6.20 19.65
CA LYS A 91 -7.21 -7.32 18.78
C LYS A 91 -6.13 -7.59 17.75
N TRP A 92 -5.38 -8.64 17.98
CA TRP A 92 -4.25 -9.05 17.13
C TRP A 92 -4.62 -10.18 16.18
N ASP A 93 -4.13 -10.09 14.94
CA ASP A 93 -4.35 -11.10 13.90
C ASP A 93 -3.04 -11.33 13.11
N PHE A 94 -2.57 -12.58 13.12
CA PHE A 94 -1.38 -13.05 12.40
C PHE A 94 -1.68 -14.32 11.58
N GLU A 95 -2.91 -14.46 11.10
CA GLU A 95 -3.39 -15.64 10.38
C GLU A 95 -3.44 -15.40 8.86
N GLY A 96 -3.37 -16.48 8.07
CA GLY A 96 -3.50 -16.41 6.60
C GLY A 96 -2.48 -15.47 5.96
N ASP A 97 -2.95 -14.51 5.17
CA ASP A 97 -2.11 -13.50 4.49
C ASP A 97 -1.37 -12.56 5.46
N LYS A 98 -1.71 -12.60 6.76
CA LYS A 98 -1.07 -11.84 7.83
C LYS A 98 -0.04 -12.67 8.61
N ASN A 99 0.19 -13.94 8.25
CA ASN A 99 1.12 -14.82 8.96
C ASN A 99 2.58 -14.54 8.59
N LEU A 100 3.11 -13.45 9.15
CA LEU A 100 4.48 -13.00 8.91
C LEU A 100 5.51 -14.09 9.29
N ALA A 101 5.29 -14.83 10.39
CA ALA A 101 6.22 -15.88 10.82
C ALA A 101 6.35 -16.97 9.76
N GLU A 102 5.25 -17.37 9.13
CA GLU A 102 5.25 -18.35 8.05
C GLU A 102 5.96 -17.82 6.79
N TYR A 103 5.69 -16.56 6.42
CA TYR A 103 6.40 -15.90 5.33
C TYR A 103 7.92 -15.93 5.52
N ILE A 104 8.39 -15.61 6.74
CA ILE A 104 9.80 -15.61 7.09
C ILE A 104 10.38 -17.04 7.05
N ARG A 105 9.64 -18.07 7.53
CA ARG A 105 10.07 -19.48 7.45
C ARG A 105 10.22 -19.93 6.00
N ILE A 106 9.25 -19.63 5.14
CA ILE A 106 9.30 -19.95 3.72
C ILE A 106 10.51 -19.28 3.07
N ALA A 107 10.79 -18.02 3.38
CA ALA A 107 11.99 -17.35 2.87
C ALA A 107 13.28 -18.09 3.26
N GLY A 108 13.40 -18.53 4.51
CA GLY A 108 14.52 -19.34 5.00
C GLY A 108 14.62 -20.70 4.31
N GLU A 109 13.49 -21.36 4.06
CA GLU A 109 13.44 -22.64 3.34
C GLU A 109 13.91 -22.50 1.89
N GLU A 110 13.58 -21.40 1.23
CA GLU A 110 14.03 -21.07 -0.13
C GLU A 110 15.48 -20.54 -0.16
N GLY A 111 16.18 -20.54 0.96
CA GLY A 111 17.59 -20.17 1.07
C GLY A 111 17.86 -18.68 1.23
N LEU A 112 16.83 -17.86 1.39
CA LEU A 112 16.96 -16.41 1.59
C LEU A 112 17.23 -16.07 3.06
N MET A 113 18.04 -15.05 3.29
CA MET A 113 18.09 -14.31 4.54
C MET A 113 16.93 -13.30 4.57
N VAL A 114 16.60 -12.78 5.75
CA VAL A 114 15.49 -11.84 5.93
C VAL A 114 15.97 -10.59 6.65
N ILE A 115 15.63 -9.44 6.09
CA ILE A 115 15.70 -8.13 6.76
C ILE A 115 14.28 -7.77 7.18
N LEU A 116 14.07 -7.58 8.49
CA LEU A 116 12.79 -7.22 9.05
C LEU A 116 12.73 -5.70 9.30
N ARG A 117 11.67 -5.06 8.81
CA ARG A 117 11.48 -3.60 8.91
C ARG A 117 10.17 -3.28 9.65
N PRO A 118 10.16 -3.39 10.99
CA PRO A 118 8.92 -3.26 11.79
C PRO A 118 8.38 -1.84 11.96
N GLY A 119 9.18 -0.83 11.68
CA GLY A 119 8.81 0.56 11.91
C GLY A 119 8.98 1.02 13.36
N PRO A 120 7.92 1.53 14.00
CA PRO A 120 6.46 1.38 13.80
C PRO A 120 5.83 2.15 12.62
N TYR A 121 6.53 3.12 12.07
CA TYR A 121 6.19 3.80 10.83
C TYR A 121 6.93 3.15 9.66
N VAL A 122 6.23 2.90 8.57
CA VAL A 122 6.80 2.18 7.42
C VAL A 122 6.63 2.88 6.08
N CYS A 123 5.89 3.98 5.98
CA CYS A 123 5.60 4.64 4.71
C CYS A 123 4.89 3.73 3.71
N ALA A 124 5.60 3.25 2.70
CA ALA A 124 5.27 2.14 1.80
C ALA A 124 4.02 2.36 0.93
N GLU A 125 3.57 3.60 0.71
CA GLU A 125 2.30 3.89 0.03
C GLU A 125 1.15 3.08 0.63
N TRP A 126 1.33 2.73 1.91
CA TRP A 126 0.38 1.96 2.70
C TRP A 126 -0.44 2.89 3.59
N GLU A 127 -1.70 2.56 3.80
CA GLU A 127 -2.66 3.31 4.61
C GLU A 127 -2.03 3.79 5.93
N PHE A 128 -1.99 5.11 6.12
CA PHE A 128 -1.46 5.78 7.31
C PHE A 128 0.01 5.44 7.64
N GLY A 129 0.81 5.05 6.64
CA GLY A 129 2.19 4.63 6.86
C GLY A 129 2.35 3.45 7.81
N GLY A 130 1.33 2.61 7.91
CA GLY A 130 1.27 1.44 8.77
C GLY A 130 0.66 1.69 10.16
N TYR A 131 0.40 2.92 10.55
CA TYR A 131 -0.25 3.21 11.82
C TYR A 131 -1.72 2.81 11.85
N PRO A 132 -2.23 2.23 12.96
CA PRO A 132 -3.65 2.04 13.14
C PRO A 132 -4.43 3.36 13.20
N TRP A 133 -5.51 3.47 12.44
CA TRP A 133 -6.35 4.68 12.41
C TRP A 133 -6.89 5.08 13.79
N TRP A 134 -7.19 4.10 14.66
CA TRP A 134 -7.75 4.32 15.99
C TRP A 134 -6.79 4.98 16.98
N LEU A 135 -5.48 5.05 16.68
CA LEU A 135 -4.55 5.86 17.47
C LEU A 135 -4.99 7.32 17.58
N GLN A 136 -5.65 7.85 16.54
CA GLN A 136 -6.15 9.22 16.51
C GLN A 136 -7.32 9.46 17.48
N ASN A 137 -7.95 8.40 18.02
CA ASN A 137 -9.01 8.48 19.02
C ASN A 137 -8.50 8.48 20.47
N ILE A 138 -7.21 8.27 20.68
CA ILE A 138 -6.63 8.19 22.03
C ILE A 138 -6.30 9.61 22.52
N PRO A 139 -6.89 10.05 23.66
CA PRO A 139 -6.59 11.38 24.20
C PRO A 139 -5.09 11.55 24.49
N GLY A 140 -4.52 12.69 24.09
CA GLY A 140 -3.11 13.03 24.31
C GLY A 140 -2.13 12.28 23.41
N MET A 141 -2.62 11.53 22.42
CA MET A 141 -1.79 10.84 21.45
C MET A 141 -1.11 11.82 20.50
N GLU A 142 0.20 11.78 20.46
CA GLU A 142 1.02 12.44 19.44
C GLU A 142 1.91 11.38 18.80
N ILE A 143 1.52 10.97 17.59
CA ILE A 143 2.24 9.93 16.84
C ILE A 143 3.62 10.42 16.40
N ARG A 144 4.55 9.46 16.25
CA ARG A 144 5.90 9.68 15.75
C ARG A 144 6.68 10.73 16.54
N ARG A 145 6.51 10.71 17.87
CA ARG A 145 7.07 11.69 18.80
C ARG A 145 7.45 11.06 20.15
N ASP A 146 8.27 11.73 20.93
CA ASP A 146 8.58 11.35 22.34
C ASP A 146 7.35 11.60 23.24
N ASN A 147 6.28 10.88 22.96
CA ASN A 147 5.00 10.96 23.62
C ASN A 147 4.73 9.68 24.43
N PRO A 148 4.43 9.77 25.73
CA PRO A 148 4.31 8.59 26.59
C PRO A 148 3.24 7.60 26.13
N GLU A 149 2.08 8.07 25.66
CA GLU A 149 1.01 7.19 25.20
C GLU A 149 1.37 6.51 23.87
N PHE A 150 1.98 7.24 22.95
CA PHE A 150 2.48 6.68 21.71
C PHE A 150 3.55 5.61 21.95
N LEU A 151 4.55 5.91 22.79
CA LEU A 151 5.61 4.96 23.12
C LEU A 151 5.09 3.71 23.86
N LYS A 152 4.05 3.85 24.67
CA LYS A 152 3.37 2.70 25.29
C LYS A 152 2.72 1.80 24.23
N ARG A 153 2.05 2.36 23.23
CA ARG A 153 1.41 1.61 22.15
C ARG A 153 2.42 0.96 21.22
N THR A 154 3.49 1.67 20.85
CA THR A 154 4.56 1.09 20.04
C THR A 154 5.26 -0.07 20.75
N LYS A 155 5.46 0.03 22.07
CA LYS A 155 6.02 -1.08 22.84
C LYS A 155 5.13 -2.32 22.80
N LEU A 156 3.81 -2.17 22.98
CA LEU A 156 2.87 -3.29 22.88
C LEU A 156 2.93 -3.94 21.50
N TYR A 157 2.98 -3.15 20.45
CA TYR A 157 3.12 -3.64 19.08
C TYR A 157 4.43 -4.42 18.87
N ILE A 158 5.56 -3.85 19.30
CA ILE A 158 6.87 -4.48 19.15
C ILE A 158 6.96 -5.78 19.96
N ASP A 159 6.43 -5.80 21.18
CA ASP A 159 6.38 -7.00 22.01
C ASP A 159 5.54 -8.10 21.34
N LYS A 160 4.36 -7.75 20.78
CA LYS A 160 3.51 -8.69 20.05
C LYS A 160 4.17 -9.22 18.78
N LEU A 161 4.85 -8.36 18.05
CA LEU A 161 5.63 -8.77 16.90
C LEU A 161 6.74 -9.75 17.30
N TYR A 162 7.49 -9.44 18.36
CA TYR A 162 8.56 -10.31 18.85
C TYR A 162 8.02 -11.70 19.26
N GLU A 163 6.85 -11.78 19.90
CA GLU A 163 6.17 -13.06 20.20
C GLU A 163 6.01 -13.93 18.94
N GLN A 164 5.79 -13.32 17.76
CA GLN A 164 5.59 -14.05 16.50
C GLN A 164 6.90 -14.49 15.84
N VAL A 165 7.92 -13.62 15.84
CA VAL A 165 9.09 -13.78 14.97
C VAL A 165 10.43 -13.81 15.71
N GLY A 166 10.45 -13.58 17.02
CA GLY A 166 11.68 -13.49 17.80
C GLY A 166 12.56 -14.73 17.73
N ASP A 167 11.97 -15.91 17.58
CA ASP A 167 12.68 -17.19 17.43
C ASP A 167 13.19 -17.43 16.00
N LEU A 168 12.85 -16.58 15.06
CA LEU A 168 13.30 -16.66 13.66
C LEU A 168 14.55 -15.83 13.40
N GLN A 169 15.17 -15.26 14.42
CA GLN A 169 16.44 -14.57 14.31
C GLN A 169 17.58 -15.56 14.01
N VAL A 170 18.60 -15.10 13.28
CA VAL A 170 19.75 -15.95 12.91
C VAL A 170 20.50 -16.46 14.14
N SER A 171 20.54 -15.70 15.21
CA SER A 171 21.09 -16.13 16.51
C SER A 171 20.39 -17.35 17.11
N LYS A 172 19.15 -17.58 16.74
CA LYS A 172 18.35 -18.77 17.15
C LYS A 172 18.21 -19.81 16.04
N GLY A 173 18.87 -19.59 14.88
CA GLY A 173 18.86 -20.51 13.73
C GLY A 173 17.83 -20.18 12.66
N GLY A 174 17.11 -19.06 12.78
CA GLY A 174 16.18 -18.56 11.76
C GLY A 174 16.88 -17.71 10.67
N PRO A 175 16.13 -17.16 9.72
CA PRO A 175 16.68 -16.40 8.60
C PRO A 175 16.85 -14.91 8.86
N ILE A 176 16.27 -14.32 9.93
CA ILE A 176 16.33 -12.86 10.19
C ILE A 176 17.75 -12.47 10.57
N ILE A 177 18.38 -11.61 9.77
CA ILE A 177 19.77 -11.15 9.94
C ILE A 177 19.89 -9.75 10.49
N MET A 178 18.95 -8.85 10.20
CA MET A 178 18.92 -7.46 10.65
C MET A 178 17.49 -6.99 10.89
N VAL A 179 17.33 -6.00 11.75
CA VAL A 179 16.04 -5.36 12.06
C VAL A 179 16.17 -3.85 11.99
N GLN A 180 15.26 -3.19 11.26
CA GLN A 180 15.24 -1.73 11.13
C GLN A 180 14.51 -1.08 12.30
N ALA A 181 15.06 0.04 12.79
CA ALA A 181 14.40 0.92 13.73
C ALA A 181 13.87 2.16 13.01
N GLU A 182 12.58 2.47 13.16
CA GLU A 182 11.90 3.58 12.47
C GLU A 182 12.01 3.44 10.92
N ASN A 183 11.66 4.48 10.17
CA ASN A 183 11.87 4.54 8.73
C ASN A 183 11.89 6.00 8.26
N GLU A 184 12.93 6.37 7.50
CA GLU A 184 13.09 7.72 6.92
C GLU A 184 12.81 8.84 7.94
N PHE A 185 13.23 8.60 9.18
CA PHE A 185 12.94 9.53 10.28
C PHE A 185 13.61 10.88 10.07
N GLY A 186 14.76 10.91 9.41
CA GLY A 186 15.48 12.14 9.05
C GLY A 186 14.65 13.06 8.15
N SER A 187 13.85 12.50 7.25
CA SER A 187 12.93 13.28 6.42
C SER A 187 11.81 13.93 7.25
N TYR A 188 11.26 13.20 8.20
CA TYR A 188 10.27 13.75 9.13
C TYR A 188 10.85 14.85 10.01
N VAL A 189 12.06 14.66 10.56
CA VAL A 189 12.80 15.67 11.32
C VAL A 189 13.01 16.94 10.50
N ALA A 190 13.39 16.82 9.24
CA ALA A 190 13.61 17.95 8.35
C ALA A 190 12.32 18.76 8.07
N GLN A 191 11.15 18.11 8.11
CA GLN A 191 9.85 18.73 7.90
C GLN A 191 9.22 19.27 9.19
N ARG A 192 9.51 18.66 10.35
CA ARG A 192 8.95 19.01 11.67
C ARG A 192 9.94 19.80 12.50
N LYS A 193 10.40 20.92 11.98
CA LYS A 193 11.31 21.85 12.66
C LYS A 193 10.69 22.58 13.86
N ASP A 194 9.37 22.49 14.01
CA ASP A 194 8.62 22.92 15.18
C ASP A 194 8.92 22.06 16.43
N ILE A 195 9.47 20.86 16.26
CA ILE A 195 9.90 19.96 17.33
C ILE A 195 11.43 20.06 17.50
N PRO A 196 11.95 20.24 18.71
CA PRO A 196 13.39 20.29 18.94
C PRO A 196 14.13 19.03 18.48
N LEU A 197 15.29 19.18 17.84
CA LEU A 197 16.09 18.04 17.34
C LEU A 197 16.40 17.02 18.43
N GLU A 198 16.67 17.47 19.65
CA GLU A 198 16.96 16.58 20.78
C GLU A 198 15.74 15.73 21.20
N GLU A 199 14.53 16.23 21.02
CA GLU A 199 13.31 15.45 21.24
C GLU A 199 13.17 14.35 20.17
N HIS A 200 13.40 14.70 18.90
CA HIS A 200 13.44 13.73 17.81
C HIS A 200 14.48 12.63 18.05
N ARG A 201 15.69 13.00 18.49
CA ARG A 201 16.76 12.04 18.80
C ARG A 201 16.39 11.11 19.96
N ARG A 202 15.76 11.65 21.01
CA ARG A 202 15.26 10.81 22.13
C ARG A 202 14.20 9.81 21.66
N TYR A 203 13.25 10.26 20.83
CA TYR A 203 12.24 9.37 20.25
C TYR A 203 12.88 8.23 19.45
N ASN A 204 13.76 8.56 18.50
CA ASN A 204 14.43 7.57 17.67
C ASN A 204 15.23 6.55 18.49
N ALA A 205 15.97 7.01 19.49
CA ALA A 205 16.71 6.16 20.42
C ALA A 205 15.78 5.25 21.25
N LYS A 206 14.59 5.74 21.65
CA LYS A 206 13.60 4.94 22.38
C LYS A 206 13.01 3.84 21.52
N ILE A 207 12.69 4.10 20.25
CA ILE A 207 12.22 3.06 19.31
C ILE A 207 13.28 1.97 19.13
N LYS A 208 14.54 2.35 18.89
CA LYS A 208 15.65 1.39 18.84
C LYS A 208 15.74 0.56 20.13
N ARG A 209 15.62 1.19 21.30
CA ARG A 209 15.66 0.50 22.59
C ARG A 209 14.48 -0.47 22.76
N GLN A 210 13.28 -0.09 22.35
CA GLN A 210 12.11 -0.98 22.42
C GLN A 210 12.32 -2.28 21.65
N LEU A 211 12.96 -2.22 20.48
CA LEU A 211 13.33 -3.42 19.72
C LEU A 211 14.33 -4.31 20.48
N ALA A 212 15.38 -3.71 21.03
CA ALA A 212 16.38 -4.44 21.81
C ALA A 212 15.78 -5.04 23.09
N ASP A 213 14.97 -4.27 23.82
CA ASP A 213 14.32 -4.69 25.07
C ASP A 213 13.29 -5.81 24.84
N ALA A 214 12.64 -5.86 23.67
CA ALA A 214 11.77 -6.96 23.28
C ALA A 214 12.53 -8.27 23.05
N GLY A 215 13.82 -8.19 22.72
CA GLY A 215 14.71 -9.35 22.52
C GLY A 215 15.29 -9.49 21.12
N PHE A 216 15.11 -8.51 20.23
CA PHE A 216 15.82 -8.49 18.95
C PHE A 216 17.32 -8.26 19.22
N ASN A 217 18.14 -9.28 18.97
CA ASN A 217 19.57 -9.30 19.26
C ASN A 217 20.44 -9.37 18.00
N VAL A 218 19.85 -9.34 16.82
CA VAL A 218 20.56 -9.14 15.55
C VAL A 218 20.93 -7.67 15.38
N PRO A 219 21.87 -7.30 14.48
CA PRO A 219 22.19 -5.92 14.21
C PRO A 219 20.96 -5.07 13.88
N LEU A 220 20.83 -3.91 14.52
CA LEU A 220 19.82 -2.92 14.22
C LEU A 220 20.37 -1.90 13.21
N PHE A 221 19.51 -1.35 12.36
CA PHE A 221 19.88 -0.34 11.37
C PHE A 221 18.81 0.74 11.22
N THR A 222 19.19 1.88 10.65
CA THR A 222 18.28 2.96 10.21
C THR A 222 18.39 3.14 8.71
N SER A 223 17.36 3.72 8.11
CA SER A 223 17.22 3.86 6.66
C SER A 223 16.71 5.26 6.33
N ASP A 224 17.54 6.10 5.71
CA ASP A 224 17.29 7.52 5.46
C ASP A 224 17.94 7.96 4.15
N GLY A 225 17.51 9.08 3.57
CA GLY A 225 18.31 9.75 2.56
C GLY A 225 19.71 10.10 3.12
N SER A 226 20.76 9.97 2.33
CA SER A 226 22.14 10.19 2.79
C SER A 226 22.37 11.57 3.39
N TRP A 227 21.63 12.58 2.97
CA TRP A 227 21.68 13.97 3.47
C TRP A 227 20.83 14.21 4.73
N LEU A 228 20.18 13.17 5.27
CA LEU A 228 19.25 13.25 6.40
C LEU A 228 19.71 12.45 7.63
N PHE A 229 20.92 11.91 7.60
CA PHE A 229 21.46 11.08 8.70
C PHE A 229 21.56 11.83 10.03
N GLU A 230 21.72 13.16 10.02
CA GLU A 230 21.73 13.95 11.26
C GLU A 230 20.45 13.74 12.11
N GLY A 231 19.29 13.70 11.46
CA GLY A 231 18.00 13.47 12.13
C GLY A 231 17.59 12.01 12.19
N GLY A 232 17.99 11.21 11.20
CA GLY A 232 17.50 9.85 11.00
C GLY A 232 18.35 8.77 11.65
N SER A 233 19.65 8.94 11.73
CA SER A 233 20.52 7.94 12.36
C SER A 233 20.40 7.94 13.90
N THR A 234 20.71 6.82 14.52
CA THR A 234 20.77 6.69 15.98
C THR A 234 21.97 5.86 16.39
N PRO A 235 22.72 6.27 17.46
CA PRO A 235 23.90 5.54 17.90
C PRO A 235 23.61 4.07 18.20
N GLY A 236 24.50 3.18 17.74
CA GLY A 236 24.36 1.72 17.91
C GLY A 236 23.46 1.04 16.89
N ALA A 237 22.97 1.76 15.88
CA ALA A 237 22.35 1.21 14.69
C ALA A 237 23.22 1.51 13.46
N LEU A 238 23.28 0.59 12.50
CA LEU A 238 23.97 0.81 11.24
C LEU A 238 23.16 1.82 10.39
N PRO A 239 23.72 2.98 10.02
CA PRO A 239 23.04 3.87 9.09
C PRO A 239 23.12 3.31 7.67
N THR A 240 21.99 3.25 6.98
CA THR A 240 21.88 2.86 5.57
C THR A 240 21.19 3.96 4.78
N ALA A 241 21.51 4.07 3.49
CA ALA A 241 20.99 5.14 2.65
C ALA A 241 19.80 4.68 1.80
N ASN A 242 18.90 5.63 1.48
CA ASN A 242 17.82 5.46 0.54
C ASN A 242 18.10 6.29 -0.71
N GLY A 243 17.96 5.68 -1.89
CA GLY A 243 18.10 6.37 -3.18
C GLY A 243 19.49 6.92 -3.49
N GLU A 244 20.54 6.55 -2.76
CA GLU A 244 21.89 7.06 -2.95
C GLU A 244 22.62 6.29 -4.05
N SER A 245 22.83 6.95 -5.18
CA SER A 245 23.53 6.37 -6.34
C SER A 245 25.03 6.66 -6.37
N ASN A 246 25.47 7.68 -5.61
CA ASN A 246 26.89 8.06 -5.54
C ASN A 246 27.59 7.28 -4.43
N VAL A 247 28.39 6.29 -4.82
CA VAL A 247 29.12 5.41 -3.91
C VAL A 247 30.10 6.16 -2.99
N GLU A 248 30.78 7.17 -3.50
CA GLU A 248 31.73 7.95 -2.68
C GLU A 248 30.99 8.75 -1.62
N ASN A 249 29.87 9.37 -1.98
CA ASN A 249 29.03 10.07 -1.01
C ASN A 249 28.43 9.12 0.03
N LEU A 250 27.94 7.96 -0.39
CA LEU A 250 27.46 6.91 0.52
C LEU A 250 28.52 6.55 1.57
N LYS A 251 29.74 6.21 1.10
CA LYS A 251 30.85 5.84 1.99
C LYS A 251 31.23 6.98 2.92
N LYS A 252 31.28 8.20 2.44
CA LYS A 252 31.56 9.39 3.25
C LYS A 252 30.56 9.56 4.38
N VAL A 253 29.27 9.58 4.09
CA VAL A 253 28.24 9.84 5.12
C VAL A 253 28.10 8.68 6.10
N VAL A 254 28.19 7.42 5.63
CA VAL A 254 28.18 6.26 6.55
C VAL A 254 29.39 6.32 7.48
N ASN A 255 30.57 6.62 6.99
CA ASN A 255 31.77 6.75 7.82
C ASN A 255 31.65 7.85 8.88
N GLU A 256 31.02 8.97 8.55
CA GLU A 256 30.79 10.08 9.48
C GLU A 256 29.90 9.65 10.67
N TYR A 257 28.87 8.85 10.43
CA TYR A 257 27.89 8.46 11.44
C TYR A 257 28.12 7.05 12.04
N HIS A 258 29.07 6.28 11.50
CA HIS A 258 29.36 4.90 11.95
C HIS A 258 30.84 4.64 12.27
N GLY A 259 31.48 5.58 12.92
CA GLY A 259 32.84 5.39 13.45
C GLY A 259 33.95 5.24 12.38
N GLY A 260 33.75 5.77 11.19
CA GLY A 260 34.73 5.77 10.10
C GLY A 260 34.81 4.46 9.30
N ILE A 261 33.84 3.57 9.44
CA ILE A 261 33.87 2.24 8.84
C ILE A 261 32.49 1.82 8.37
N GLY A 262 32.43 1.04 7.25
CA GLY A 262 31.21 0.38 6.77
C GLY A 262 30.63 -0.66 7.74
N PRO A 263 29.80 -1.57 7.27
CA PRO A 263 29.47 -1.86 5.88
C PRO A 263 28.59 -0.80 5.20
N TYR A 264 28.62 -0.77 3.87
CA TYR A 264 27.88 0.20 3.08
C TYR A 264 26.68 -0.49 2.44
N MET A 265 25.49 0.09 2.66
CA MET A 265 24.23 -0.46 2.13
C MET A 265 23.28 0.66 1.69
N VAL A 266 22.68 0.46 0.51
CA VAL A 266 21.53 1.22 0.04
C VAL A 266 20.29 0.40 0.36
N ALA A 267 19.58 0.79 1.42
CA ALA A 267 18.44 0.02 1.93
C ALA A 267 17.16 0.22 1.09
N GLU A 268 17.12 1.27 0.27
CA GLU A 268 16.08 1.44 -0.74
C GLU A 268 16.72 1.89 -2.07
N PHE A 269 16.81 0.95 -2.99
CA PHE A 269 17.27 1.13 -4.34
C PHE A 269 16.09 0.97 -5.30
N TYR A 270 15.69 2.04 -5.97
CA TYR A 270 14.42 2.15 -6.68
C TYR A 270 14.51 1.72 -8.16
N PRO A 271 14.06 0.49 -8.52
CA PRO A 271 14.01 0.05 -9.93
C PRO A 271 12.77 0.56 -10.66
N GLY A 272 11.79 1.06 -9.95
CA GLY A 272 10.56 1.69 -10.39
C GLY A 272 10.20 2.84 -9.48
N TRP A 273 8.89 3.18 -9.40
CA TRP A 273 8.39 4.24 -8.52
C TRP A 273 6.93 4.00 -8.12
N LEU A 274 6.50 4.69 -7.08
CA LEU A 274 5.13 4.72 -6.61
C LEU A 274 4.18 5.36 -7.64
N MET A 275 2.88 5.07 -7.51
CA MET A 275 1.86 5.42 -8.48
C MET A 275 0.62 5.99 -7.81
N HIS A 276 0.10 7.09 -8.37
CA HIS A 276 -1.11 7.73 -7.88
C HIS A 276 -2.26 7.65 -8.91
N TRP A 277 -3.49 7.66 -8.40
CA TRP A 277 -4.66 7.86 -9.23
C TRP A 277 -4.59 9.23 -9.93
N ALA A 278 -5.03 9.28 -11.20
CA ALA A 278 -5.04 10.45 -12.06
C ALA A 278 -3.64 10.99 -12.44
N GLU A 279 -2.58 10.23 -12.22
CA GLU A 279 -1.20 10.54 -12.61
C GLU A 279 -0.61 9.47 -13.55
N PRO A 280 0.43 9.80 -14.34
CA PRO A 280 1.04 8.83 -15.24
C PRO A 280 1.69 7.66 -14.50
N PHE A 281 1.67 6.49 -15.15
CA PHE A 281 2.46 5.34 -14.70
C PHE A 281 3.97 5.64 -14.86
N PRO A 282 4.83 5.24 -13.90
CA PRO A 282 6.27 5.43 -14.02
C PRO A 282 6.89 4.58 -15.16
N ASP A 283 7.99 5.05 -15.70
CA ASP A 283 8.77 4.35 -16.74
C ASP A 283 10.26 4.55 -16.44
N ILE A 284 10.82 3.65 -15.63
CA ILE A 284 12.22 3.68 -15.22
C ILE A 284 13.04 2.75 -16.10
N SER A 285 14.16 3.27 -16.62
CA SER A 285 15.04 2.54 -17.53
C SER A 285 15.64 1.27 -16.91
N ASP A 286 15.38 0.12 -17.51
CA ASP A 286 15.97 -1.17 -17.15
C ASP A 286 17.51 -1.18 -17.25
N SER A 287 18.08 -0.61 -18.31
CA SER A 287 19.52 -0.51 -18.49
C SER A 287 20.20 0.42 -17.46
N GLY A 288 19.49 1.46 -17.01
CA GLY A 288 19.95 2.36 -15.96
C GLY A 288 20.10 1.62 -14.62
N ILE A 289 19.09 0.86 -14.25
CA ILE A 289 19.09 0.05 -13.02
C ILE A 289 20.15 -1.04 -13.06
N ALA A 290 20.31 -1.72 -14.20
CA ALA A 290 21.34 -2.74 -14.36
C ALA A 290 22.76 -2.17 -14.18
N ARG A 291 23.06 -1.00 -14.78
CA ARG A 291 24.34 -0.31 -14.59
C ARG A 291 24.58 0.10 -13.14
N GLN A 292 23.58 0.65 -12.47
CA GLN A 292 23.71 1.03 -11.06
C GLN A 292 23.91 -0.19 -10.15
N THR A 293 23.25 -1.31 -10.45
CA THR A 293 23.45 -2.60 -9.77
C THR A 293 24.91 -3.04 -9.91
N GLU A 294 25.47 -3.00 -11.13
CA GLU A 294 26.87 -3.34 -11.38
C GLU A 294 27.83 -2.41 -10.64
N THR A 295 27.55 -1.12 -10.59
CA THR A 295 28.34 -0.13 -9.84
C THR A 295 28.40 -0.49 -8.34
N TYR A 296 27.28 -0.87 -7.74
CA TYR A 296 27.27 -1.29 -6.33
C TYR A 296 28.09 -2.57 -6.10
N LEU A 297 27.90 -3.58 -6.96
CA LEU A 297 28.64 -4.84 -6.87
C LEU A 297 30.16 -4.65 -7.00
N GLN A 298 30.61 -3.76 -7.89
CA GLN A 298 32.02 -3.44 -8.09
C GLN A 298 32.65 -2.70 -6.91
N ASN A 299 31.85 -2.06 -6.05
CA ASN A 299 32.31 -1.19 -4.97
C ASN A 299 32.03 -1.75 -3.57
N ASP A 300 31.66 -3.03 -3.45
CA ASP A 300 31.29 -3.68 -2.21
C ASP A 300 30.17 -2.95 -1.45
N VAL A 301 29.15 -2.51 -2.19
CA VAL A 301 27.94 -1.90 -1.66
C VAL A 301 26.80 -2.91 -1.71
N SER A 302 26.26 -3.22 -0.54
CA SER A 302 25.03 -4.01 -0.41
C SER A 302 23.82 -3.17 -0.76
N PHE A 303 22.74 -3.81 -1.22
CA PHE A 303 21.54 -3.07 -1.60
C PHE A 303 20.26 -3.88 -1.37
N ASN A 304 19.15 -3.16 -1.33
CA ASN A 304 17.80 -3.72 -1.29
C ASN A 304 16.95 -3.04 -2.37
N PHE A 305 16.52 -3.78 -3.37
CA PHE A 305 15.61 -3.25 -4.39
C PHE A 305 14.25 -2.92 -3.77
N TYR A 306 13.89 -1.68 -3.76
CA TYR A 306 12.57 -1.22 -3.32
C TYR A 306 11.77 -0.74 -4.54
N MET A 307 10.84 -1.44 -5.07
CA MET A 307 10.40 -2.82 -4.82
C MET A 307 11.05 -3.78 -5.82
N VAL A 308 11.40 -4.98 -5.40
CA VAL A 308 11.69 -6.06 -6.37
C VAL A 308 10.40 -6.66 -6.92
N HIS A 309 9.36 -6.70 -6.10
CA HIS A 309 8.01 -7.10 -6.42
C HIS A 309 7.05 -6.33 -5.53
N GLY A 310 6.23 -5.49 -6.12
CA GLY A 310 5.31 -4.64 -5.36
C GLY A 310 4.05 -5.39 -4.89
N GLY A 311 3.44 -6.16 -5.76
CA GLY A 311 2.17 -6.83 -5.49
C GLY A 311 0.96 -5.90 -5.60
N THR A 312 -0.04 -6.11 -4.75
CA THR A 312 -1.34 -5.43 -4.81
C THR A 312 -1.74 -4.87 -3.45
N ASN A 313 -2.22 -3.64 -3.43
CA ASN A 313 -2.87 -3.02 -2.26
C ASN A 313 -4.33 -3.48 -2.18
N PHE A 314 -4.55 -4.71 -1.72
CA PHE A 314 -5.89 -5.27 -1.60
C PHE A 314 -6.75 -4.50 -0.58
N GLY A 315 -8.06 -4.47 -0.82
CA GLY A 315 -9.00 -3.82 0.08
C GLY A 315 -8.79 -2.31 0.18
N PHE A 316 -8.60 -1.81 1.39
CA PHE A 316 -8.35 -0.41 1.71
C PHE A 316 -6.92 -0.15 2.19
N THR A 317 -5.97 -0.98 1.80
CA THR A 317 -4.60 -0.90 2.28
C THR A 317 -3.74 0.16 1.58
N SER A 318 -4.17 0.66 0.40
CA SER A 318 -3.49 1.78 -0.25
C SER A 318 -3.62 3.06 0.57
N GLY A 319 -2.49 3.75 0.75
CA GLY A 319 -2.42 5.06 1.39
C GLY A 319 -2.60 6.22 0.42
N ALA A 320 -1.99 7.34 0.76
CA ALA A 320 -1.93 8.51 -0.09
C ALA A 320 -0.65 9.31 0.19
N ASN A 321 -0.22 10.10 -0.78
CA ASN A 321 0.82 11.10 -0.60
C ASN A 321 0.23 12.52 -0.51
N TYR A 322 1.09 13.46 -0.19
CA TYR A 322 0.81 14.89 -0.09
C TYR A 322 2.02 15.67 -0.59
N ASP A 323 1.78 16.71 -1.33
CA ASP A 323 2.78 17.73 -1.63
C ASP A 323 2.16 19.14 -1.57
N LYS A 324 2.97 20.19 -1.77
CA LYS A 324 2.48 21.58 -1.73
C LYS A 324 1.48 21.93 -2.84
N LYS A 325 1.35 21.09 -3.88
CA LYS A 325 0.43 21.31 -5.01
C LYS A 325 -0.82 20.46 -4.89
N HIS A 326 -0.70 19.32 -4.21
CA HIS A 326 -1.75 18.31 -4.09
C HIS A 326 -2.09 18.10 -2.62
N ASP A 327 -3.28 18.45 -2.21
CA ASP A 327 -3.74 18.22 -0.83
C ASP A 327 -3.85 16.71 -0.52
N ILE A 328 -4.07 15.88 -1.54
CA ILE A 328 -3.94 14.42 -1.48
C ILE A 328 -3.60 13.84 -2.86
N GLN A 329 -2.78 12.80 -2.88
CA GLN A 329 -2.45 11.96 -4.03
C GLN A 329 -2.69 10.50 -3.64
N PRO A 330 -3.91 9.95 -3.83
CA PRO A 330 -4.23 8.58 -3.43
C PRO A 330 -3.43 7.57 -4.27
N ASP A 331 -2.87 6.57 -3.58
CA ASP A 331 -2.11 5.49 -4.20
C ASP A 331 -3.04 4.48 -4.89
N LEU A 332 -2.55 3.82 -5.94
CA LEU A 332 -3.29 2.84 -6.72
C LEU A 332 -3.58 1.56 -5.92
N THR A 333 -4.56 0.80 -6.38
CA THR A 333 -4.76 -0.60 -5.94
C THR A 333 -3.59 -1.47 -6.40
N SER A 334 -3.18 -1.39 -7.67
CA SER A 334 -1.94 -2.03 -8.09
C SER A 334 -0.73 -1.38 -7.41
N TYR A 335 0.15 -2.20 -6.86
CA TYR A 335 1.47 -1.77 -6.41
C TYR A 335 2.56 -2.38 -7.30
N ASP A 336 2.28 -2.48 -8.61
CA ASP A 336 3.23 -3.00 -9.60
C ASP A 336 4.58 -2.32 -9.51
N TYR A 337 4.60 -1.01 -9.25
CA TYR A 337 5.79 -0.21 -8.99
C TYR A 337 6.74 -0.11 -10.19
N ASP A 338 6.36 -0.61 -11.37
CA ASP A 338 7.28 -0.85 -12.50
C ASP A 338 8.50 -1.69 -12.06
N ALA A 339 8.24 -2.67 -11.17
CA ALA A 339 9.24 -3.50 -10.52
C ALA A 339 9.82 -4.59 -11.46
N PRO A 340 10.98 -5.16 -11.13
CA PRO A 340 11.55 -6.29 -11.89
C PRO A 340 10.64 -7.52 -11.98
N ILE A 341 9.85 -7.78 -10.94
CA ILE A 341 8.80 -8.80 -10.93
C ILE A 341 7.47 -8.08 -10.94
N SER A 342 6.65 -8.28 -11.99
CA SER A 342 5.35 -7.61 -12.13
C SER A 342 4.37 -7.96 -11.03
N GLU A 343 3.25 -7.22 -10.91
CA GLU A 343 2.17 -7.47 -9.94
C GLU A 343 1.71 -8.94 -9.93
N ALA A 344 1.56 -9.56 -11.09
CA ALA A 344 1.17 -10.97 -11.22
C ALA A 344 2.35 -11.97 -11.07
N GLY A 345 3.56 -11.50 -10.80
CA GLY A 345 4.73 -12.35 -10.61
C GLY A 345 5.41 -12.77 -11.91
N TRP A 346 5.31 -11.98 -12.96
CA TRP A 346 5.98 -12.25 -14.23
C TRP A 346 7.39 -11.66 -14.28
N VAL A 347 8.26 -12.32 -15.03
CA VAL A 347 9.57 -11.78 -15.42
C VAL A 347 9.35 -10.57 -16.33
N THR A 348 10.09 -9.49 -16.05
CA THR A 348 10.12 -8.27 -16.88
C THR A 348 11.50 -8.08 -17.52
N PRO A 349 11.67 -7.18 -18.49
CA PRO A 349 13.00 -6.83 -19.01
C PRO A 349 14.00 -6.38 -17.93
N LYS A 350 13.53 -5.69 -16.88
CA LYS A 350 14.34 -5.31 -15.72
C LYS A 350 14.85 -6.53 -14.95
N PHE A 351 14.02 -7.53 -14.75
CA PHE A 351 14.40 -8.79 -14.11
C PHE A 351 15.59 -9.42 -14.84
N ASP A 352 15.48 -9.57 -16.16
CA ASP A 352 16.54 -10.19 -16.97
C ASP A 352 17.82 -9.36 -16.97
N SER A 353 17.72 -8.05 -17.10
CA SER A 353 18.86 -7.13 -17.11
C SER A 353 19.63 -7.18 -15.78
N ILE A 354 18.91 -7.16 -14.65
CA ILE A 354 19.50 -7.23 -13.31
C ILE A 354 20.10 -8.62 -13.05
N ARG A 355 19.38 -9.70 -13.39
CA ARG A 355 19.86 -11.09 -13.26
C ARG A 355 21.18 -11.29 -14.01
N ASN A 356 21.26 -10.80 -15.25
CA ASN A 356 22.45 -10.92 -16.07
C ASN A 356 23.66 -10.21 -15.47
N VAL A 357 23.48 -9.11 -14.78
CA VAL A 357 24.54 -8.41 -14.03
C VAL A 357 24.94 -9.22 -12.80
N ILE A 358 23.98 -9.59 -11.93
CA ILE A 358 24.27 -10.26 -10.66
C ILE A 358 25.02 -11.57 -10.90
N ARG A 359 24.64 -12.36 -11.91
CA ARG A 359 25.30 -13.65 -12.25
C ARG A 359 26.80 -13.53 -12.52
N LYS A 360 27.32 -12.38 -12.89
CA LYS A 360 28.77 -12.17 -13.10
C LYS A 360 29.55 -12.06 -11.80
N TYR A 361 28.88 -11.73 -10.68
CA TYR A 361 29.53 -11.37 -9.42
C TYR A 361 29.28 -12.40 -8.28
N VAL A 362 28.27 -13.24 -8.41
CA VAL A 362 27.96 -14.25 -7.39
C VAL A 362 28.62 -15.58 -7.69
N THR A 363 28.95 -16.34 -6.65
CA THR A 363 29.61 -17.65 -6.75
C THR A 363 28.66 -18.83 -6.52
N TYR A 364 27.43 -18.56 -6.11
CA TYR A 364 26.38 -19.55 -5.94
C TYR A 364 25.54 -19.71 -7.21
N ASP A 365 24.89 -20.85 -7.32
CA ASP A 365 24.00 -21.12 -8.45
C ASP A 365 22.76 -20.20 -8.39
N VAL A 366 22.47 -19.55 -9.52
CA VAL A 366 21.26 -18.75 -9.72
C VAL A 366 20.24 -19.61 -10.48
N PRO A 367 19.17 -20.05 -9.83
CA PRO A 367 18.19 -20.95 -10.45
C PRO A 367 17.40 -20.25 -11.56
N GLU A 368 16.71 -21.05 -12.38
CA GLU A 368 15.73 -20.50 -13.31
C GLU A 368 14.47 -20.02 -12.58
N ALA A 369 13.79 -19.04 -13.18
CA ALA A 369 12.53 -18.56 -12.66
C ALA A 369 11.46 -19.67 -12.68
N PRO A 370 10.62 -19.77 -11.63
CA PRO A 370 9.50 -20.70 -11.66
C PRO A 370 8.53 -20.34 -12.78
N ALA A 371 7.77 -21.33 -13.24
CA ALA A 371 6.74 -21.11 -14.24
C ALA A 371 5.70 -20.09 -13.72
N PRO A 372 5.21 -19.19 -14.58
CA PRO A 372 4.17 -18.25 -14.17
C PRO A 372 2.87 -18.99 -13.82
N ILE A 373 2.07 -18.38 -12.96
CA ILE A 373 0.73 -18.88 -12.65
C ILE A 373 -0.12 -18.88 -13.93
N PRO A 374 -0.90 -19.94 -14.19
CA PRO A 374 -1.78 -19.98 -15.37
C PRO A 374 -2.73 -18.79 -15.44
N LEU A 375 -3.02 -18.33 -16.64
CA LEU A 375 -3.92 -17.21 -16.88
C LEU A 375 -5.25 -17.69 -17.47
N ILE A 376 -6.36 -17.14 -16.97
CA ILE A 376 -7.68 -17.33 -17.55
C ILE A 376 -8.28 -16.02 -18.05
N GLU A 377 -9.28 -16.13 -18.90
CA GLU A 377 -10.10 -15.03 -19.39
C GLU A 377 -11.58 -15.42 -19.27
N ILE A 378 -12.38 -14.51 -18.73
CA ILE A 378 -13.82 -14.67 -18.60
C ILE A 378 -14.46 -13.60 -19.48
N PRO A 379 -14.97 -13.95 -20.66
CA PRO A 379 -15.40 -12.98 -21.67
C PRO A 379 -16.62 -12.17 -21.22
N SER A 380 -17.45 -12.73 -20.35
CA SER A 380 -18.62 -12.04 -19.81
C SER A 380 -19.09 -12.68 -18.51
N ILE A 381 -19.29 -11.85 -17.49
CA ILE A 381 -19.97 -12.19 -16.25
C ILE A 381 -21.24 -11.34 -16.19
N SER A 382 -22.40 -11.98 -16.23
CA SER A 382 -23.68 -11.26 -16.14
C SER A 382 -23.86 -10.65 -14.76
N LEU A 383 -24.36 -9.43 -14.73
CA LEU A 383 -24.56 -8.64 -13.51
C LEU A 383 -26.02 -8.20 -13.36
N ALA A 384 -26.49 -8.18 -12.13
CA ALA A 384 -27.76 -7.57 -11.75
C ALA A 384 -27.55 -6.50 -10.69
N LYS A 385 -28.34 -5.42 -10.70
CA LYS A 385 -28.38 -4.43 -9.61
C LYS A 385 -29.16 -5.03 -8.46
N VAL A 386 -28.57 -5.01 -7.26
CA VAL A 386 -29.15 -5.66 -6.09
C VAL A 386 -29.42 -4.71 -4.91
N ALA A 387 -28.84 -3.51 -4.90
CA ALA A 387 -29.11 -2.51 -3.88
C ALA A 387 -28.86 -1.08 -4.36
N ASP A 388 -29.69 -0.15 -3.88
CA ASP A 388 -29.42 1.29 -3.80
C ASP A 388 -28.61 1.54 -2.52
N VAL A 389 -27.39 2.03 -2.65
CA VAL A 389 -26.47 2.18 -1.51
C VAL A 389 -26.89 3.29 -0.55
N LEU A 390 -27.58 4.34 -1.02
CA LEU A 390 -28.11 5.36 -0.12
C LEU A 390 -29.27 4.84 0.74
N ALA A 391 -30.14 4.03 0.14
CA ALA A 391 -31.21 3.36 0.88
C ALA A 391 -30.63 2.34 1.87
N LEU A 392 -29.69 1.51 1.43
CA LEU A 392 -29.00 0.52 2.27
C LEU A 392 -28.32 1.19 3.48
N ALA A 393 -27.63 2.32 3.27
CA ALA A 393 -27.01 3.08 4.38
C ALA A 393 -28.05 3.50 5.43
N LYS A 394 -29.21 4.00 4.97
CA LYS A 394 -30.28 4.49 5.85
C LYS A 394 -31.07 3.42 6.60
N GLU A 395 -30.84 2.14 6.30
CA GLU A 395 -31.37 1.02 7.10
C GLU A 395 -30.60 0.87 8.41
N GLY A 396 -29.36 1.36 8.49
CA GLY A 396 -28.56 1.38 9.71
C GLY A 396 -29.00 2.50 10.67
N GLU A 397 -28.66 2.33 11.94
CA GLU A 397 -28.89 3.37 12.95
C GLU A 397 -27.94 4.54 12.74
N PRO A 398 -28.46 5.78 12.55
CA PRO A 398 -27.62 6.95 12.38
C PRO A 398 -27.01 7.42 13.70
N VAL A 399 -25.84 8.00 13.61
CA VAL A 399 -25.30 8.86 14.67
C VAL A 399 -25.75 10.28 14.40
N ALA A 400 -26.54 10.85 15.30
CA ALA A 400 -27.01 12.23 15.19
C ALA A 400 -26.06 13.22 15.90
N SER A 401 -25.76 14.33 15.25
CA SER A 401 -24.93 15.40 15.82
C SER A 401 -25.29 16.75 15.20
N PRO A 402 -25.18 17.87 15.95
CA PRO A 402 -25.32 19.20 15.38
C PRO A 402 -24.30 19.48 14.27
N THR A 403 -23.12 18.90 14.34
CA THR A 403 -22.02 19.07 13.38
C THR A 403 -21.60 17.74 12.77
N PRO A 404 -21.03 17.72 11.55
CA PRO A 404 -20.45 16.50 11.00
C PRO A 404 -19.40 15.90 11.94
N LEU A 405 -19.36 14.58 12.03
CA LEU A 405 -18.34 13.83 12.77
C LEU A 405 -17.39 13.16 11.79
N THR A 406 -16.12 13.04 12.18
CA THR A 406 -15.11 12.34 11.40
C THR A 406 -15.35 10.83 11.41
N PHE A 407 -14.70 10.10 10.51
CA PHE A 407 -14.72 8.63 10.50
C PHE A 407 -14.26 8.08 11.85
N GLU A 408 -13.20 8.64 12.40
CA GLU A 408 -12.60 8.25 13.68
C GLU A 408 -13.59 8.46 14.84
N GLN A 409 -14.28 9.60 14.89
CA GLN A 409 -15.32 9.87 15.89
C GLN A 409 -16.52 8.94 15.76
N LEU A 410 -16.80 8.47 14.54
CA LEU A 410 -17.82 7.44 14.29
C LEU A 410 -17.32 6.01 14.58
N ASN A 411 -16.07 5.86 15.02
CA ASN A 411 -15.42 4.57 15.19
C ASN A 411 -15.46 3.71 13.92
N GLN A 412 -15.05 4.32 12.80
CA GLN A 412 -14.92 3.68 11.49
C GLN A 412 -13.57 4.05 10.87
N GLY A 413 -12.81 3.07 10.41
CA GLY A 413 -11.49 3.31 9.82
C GLY A 413 -11.52 3.60 8.33
N TYR A 414 -12.36 2.89 7.60
CA TYR A 414 -12.31 2.79 6.14
C TYR A 414 -13.68 2.92 5.51
N GLY A 415 -13.71 2.95 4.17
CA GLY A 415 -14.93 2.92 3.38
C GLY A 415 -15.58 4.28 3.22
N TYR A 416 -16.87 4.35 3.51
CA TYR A 416 -17.72 5.51 3.24
C TYR A 416 -18.53 5.90 4.47
N VAL A 417 -18.92 7.19 4.54
CA VAL A 417 -19.92 7.70 5.49
C VAL A 417 -20.92 8.55 4.72
N LEU A 418 -22.19 8.27 4.93
CA LEU A 418 -23.28 9.08 4.41
C LEU A 418 -23.69 10.13 5.45
N TYR A 419 -23.48 11.41 5.13
CA TYR A 419 -23.92 12.55 5.91
C TYR A 419 -25.24 13.05 5.35
N SER A 420 -26.30 13.11 6.16
CA SER A 420 -27.65 13.45 5.73
C SER A 420 -28.23 14.57 6.61
N THR A 421 -28.85 15.57 5.99
CA THR A 421 -29.61 16.60 6.69
C THR A 421 -30.83 17.02 5.88
N HIS A 422 -31.88 17.51 6.56
CA HIS A 422 -33.16 17.84 5.94
C HIS A 422 -33.46 19.35 5.98
N PHE A 423 -34.00 19.88 4.90
CA PHE A 423 -34.34 21.27 4.75
C PHE A 423 -35.86 21.45 4.60
N ASN A 424 -36.47 22.20 5.51
CA ASN A 424 -37.89 22.56 5.48
C ASN A 424 -38.18 23.81 4.61
N GLN A 425 -37.16 24.50 4.14
CA GLN A 425 -37.23 25.65 3.26
C GLN A 425 -36.30 25.52 2.09
N PRO A 426 -36.63 26.03 0.91
CA PRO A 426 -35.76 25.96 -0.24
C PRO A 426 -34.50 26.81 0.03
N LEU A 427 -33.34 26.30 -0.45
CA LEU A 427 -32.07 26.99 -0.30
C LEU A 427 -31.25 26.84 -1.57
N LYS A 428 -30.84 27.93 -2.16
CA LYS A 428 -30.00 27.96 -3.35
C LYS A 428 -28.73 28.75 -3.08
N GLY A 429 -27.59 28.22 -3.53
CA GLY A 429 -26.33 28.94 -3.42
C GLY A 429 -25.10 28.04 -3.47
N ARG A 430 -24.01 28.56 -2.91
CA ARG A 430 -22.71 27.89 -2.93
C ARG A 430 -22.55 27.00 -1.70
N LEU A 431 -22.51 25.66 -1.96
CA LEU A 431 -22.14 24.66 -0.98
C LEU A 431 -20.60 24.64 -0.84
N GLU A 432 -20.09 24.68 0.39
CA GLU A 432 -18.66 24.65 0.70
C GLU A 432 -18.39 23.63 1.79
N ILE A 433 -17.39 22.74 1.54
CA ILE A 433 -16.92 21.70 2.47
C ILE A 433 -15.39 21.80 2.55
N PRO A 434 -14.84 22.85 3.21
CA PRO A 434 -13.38 23.07 3.22
C PRO A 434 -12.60 21.94 3.90
N GLY A 435 -13.25 21.20 4.79
CA GLY A 435 -12.68 20.02 5.46
C GLY A 435 -13.07 18.69 4.85
N LEU A 436 -13.32 18.62 3.55
CA LEU A 436 -13.60 17.35 2.89
C LEU A 436 -12.36 16.44 2.85
N ARG A 437 -12.50 15.20 3.33
CA ARG A 437 -11.48 14.14 3.39
C ARG A 437 -12.10 12.80 2.96
N ASP A 438 -12.17 12.39 1.66
CA ASP A 438 -11.42 12.97 0.52
C ASP A 438 -12.32 13.25 -0.69
N TYR A 439 -13.27 12.35 -1.02
CA TYR A 439 -14.15 12.44 -2.19
C TYR A 439 -15.60 12.37 -1.78
N ALA A 440 -16.40 13.31 -2.27
CA ALA A 440 -17.82 13.35 -1.96
C ALA A 440 -18.68 13.34 -3.22
N THR A 441 -19.73 12.53 -3.23
CA THR A 441 -20.86 12.66 -4.14
C THR A 441 -22.03 13.27 -3.40
N ILE A 442 -22.66 14.27 -4.04
CA ILE A 442 -23.70 15.12 -3.45
C ILE A 442 -25.04 14.76 -4.09
N TYR A 443 -26.04 14.52 -3.25
CA TYR A 443 -27.39 14.16 -3.67
C TYR A 443 -28.42 15.10 -3.03
N VAL A 444 -29.46 15.44 -3.79
CA VAL A 444 -30.66 16.12 -3.28
C VAL A 444 -31.85 15.22 -3.60
N ASP A 445 -32.58 14.81 -2.56
CA ASP A 445 -33.69 13.82 -2.66
C ASP A 445 -33.30 12.53 -3.42
N GLY A 446 -32.05 12.08 -3.24
CA GLY A 446 -31.50 10.88 -3.86
C GLY A 446 -30.99 11.07 -5.29
N GLU A 447 -31.18 12.23 -5.91
CA GLU A 447 -30.59 12.55 -7.22
C GLU A 447 -29.21 13.16 -7.08
N ARG A 448 -28.19 12.61 -7.79
CA ARG A 448 -26.84 13.16 -7.76
C ARG A 448 -26.78 14.50 -8.48
N VAL A 449 -26.41 15.54 -7.74
CA VAL A 449 -26.30 16.91 -8.25
C VAL A 449 -24.85 17.35 -8.49
N GLY A 450 -23.86 16.61 -7.97
CA GLY A 450 -22.46 16.90 -8.21
C GLY A 450 -21.51 16.05 -7.38
N GLU A 451 -20.24 16.42 -7.49
CA GLU A 451 -19.15 15.79 -6.75
C GLU A 451 -18.11 16.83 -6.32
N LEU A 452 -17.43 16.57 -5.20
CA LEU A 452 -16.31 17.35 -4.71
C LEU A 452 -15.12 16.41 -4.51
N ASN A 453 -13.92 16.87 -4.87
CA ASN A 453 -12.74 16.01 -4.93
C ASN A 453 -11.50 16.73 -4.40
N ARG A 454 -11.01 16.25 -3.25
CA ARG A 454 -9.79 16.74 -2.62
C ARG A 454 -8.56 16.63 -3.52
N CYS A 455 -8.45 15.57 -4.36
CA CYS A 455 -7.33 15.40 -5.28
C CYS A 455 -7.15 16.58 -6.25
N PHE A 456 -8.23 17.32 -6.52
CA PHE A 456 -8.26 18.46 -7.43
C PHE A 456 -8.55 19.78 -6.72
N ASN A 457 -8.46 19.81 -5.38
CA ASN A 457 -8.78 20.98 -4.55
C ASN A 457 -10.18 21.52 -4.79
N GLN A 458 -11.16 20.63 -5.03
CA GLN A 458 -12.54 20.97 -5.25
C GLN A 458 -13.33 20.81 -3.95
N TYR A 459 -13.62 21.91 -3.29
CA TYR A 459 -14.28 21.97 -1.97
C TYR A 459 -15.59 22.72 -1.99
N ALA A 460 -16.04 23.18 -3.16
CA ALA A 460 -17.26 23.96 -3.30
C ALA A 460 -17.95 23.73 -4.64
N MET A 461 -19.29 23.85 -4.65
CA MET A 461 -20.11 23.79 -5.85
C MET A 461 -21.40 24.58 -5.65
N GLU A 462 -22.08 24.94 -6.75
CA GLU A 462 -23.42 25.48 -6.68
C GLU A 462 -24.44 24.39 -6.41
N ILE A 463 -25.43 24.67 -5.54
CA ILE A 463 -26.47 23.72 -5.17
C ILE A 463 -27.86 24.41 -5.17
N ASP A 464 -28.89 23.65 -5.50
CA ASP A 464 -30.28 24.05 -5.44
C ASP A 464 -31.06 22.99 -4.64
N ILE A 465 -31.48 23.33 -3.43
CA ILE A 465 -32.23 22.46 -2.53
C ILE A 465 -33.69 22.92 -2.52
N PRO A 466 -34.63 22.08 -3.00
CA PRO A 466 -36.05 22.40 -3.00
C PRO A 466 -36.65 22.50 -1.58
N PHE A 467 -37.89 22.95 -1.50
CA PHE A 467 -38.69 22.90 -0.28
C PHE A 467 -38.88 21.44 0.16
N ASN A 468 -38.69 21.16 1.46
CA ASN A 468 -38.88 19.86 2.08
C ASN A 468 -38.00 18.76 1.46
N ALA A 469 -36.71 19.07 1.21
CA ALA A 469 -35.74 18.20 0.57
C ALA A 469 -34.61 17.74 1.51
N THR A 470 -34.02 16.61 1.20
CA THR A 470 -32.90 16.02 1.93
C THR A 470 -31.61 16.20 1.13
N LEU A 471 -30.59 16.74 1.79
CA LEU A 471 -29.21 16.77 1.30
C LEU A 471 -28.46 15.55 1.86
N ASP A 472 -27.95 14.74 0.97
CA ASP A 472 -27.10 13.59 1.27
C ASP A 472 -25.70 13.81 0.68
N ILE A 473 -24.67 13.64 1.51
CA ILE A 473 -23.26 13.77 1.12
C ILE A 473 -22.58 12.43 1.43
N LEU A 474 -22.27 11.68 0.40
CA LEU A 474 -21.57 10.40 0.54
C LEU A 474 -20.06 10.61 0.40
N VAL A 475 -19.34 10.46 1.51
CA VAL A 475 -17.90 10.74 1.58
C VAL A 475 -17.10 9.45 1.61
N GLU A 476 -16.09 9.35 0.74
CA GLU A 476 -15.11 8.28 0.67
C GLU A 476 -13.80 8.67 1.34
N ASN A 477 -13.23 7.74 2.11
CA ASN A 477 -11.83 7.75 2.53
C ASN A 477 -10.99 7.10 1.42
N MET A 478 -10.18 7.88 0.70
CA MET A 478 -9.33 7.39 -0.40
C MET A 478 -7.95 6.90 0.06
N GLY A 479 -7.73 6.78 1.34
CA GLY A 479 -6.44 6.41 1.97
C GLY A 479 -5.88 7.57 2.79
N ARG A 480 -5.29 7.24 3.97
CA ARG A 480 -4.60 8.23 4.79
C ARG A 480 -3.18 8.46 4.29
N ILE A 481 -2.73 9.70 4.40
CA ILE A 481 -1.37 10.10 4.02
C ILE A 481 -0.36 9.22 4.77
N ASN A 482 0.59 8.68 4.01
CA ASN A 482 1.60 7.74 4.49
C ASN A 482 2.99 8.37 4.68
N TYR A 483 3.24 9.59 4.19
CA TYR A 483 4.55 10.22 4.21
C TYR A 483 4.47 11.72 4.51
N GLY A 484 5.48 12.22 5.21
CA GLY A 484 5.67 13.64 5.45
C GLY A 484 4.99 14.17 6.71
N GLU A 485 5.01 15.48 6.88
CA GLU A 485 4.49 16.18 8.07
C GLU A 485 2.97 16.04 8.25
N GLU A 486 2.24 15.87 7.16
CA GLU A 486 0.78 15.75 7.18
C GLU A 486 0.27 14.43 7.77
N ILE A 487 1.15 13.46 8.02
CA ILE A 487 0.78 12.20 8.67
C ILE A 487 0.08 12.41 10.04
N VAL A 488 0.36 13.51 10.72
CA VAL A 488 -0.25 13.83 12.01
C VAL A 488 -1.63 14.48 11.92
N ARG A 489 -2.12 14.78 10.70
CA ARG A 489 -3.41 15.42 10.42
C ARG A 489 -4.23 14.59 9.44
N ASN A 490 -4.64 13.39 9.86
CA ASN A 490 -5.08 12.32 8.96
C ASN A 490 -6.49 11.79 9.26
N THR A 491 -7.32 12.54 9.96
CA THR A 491 -8.72 12.19 10.17
C THR A 491 -9.52 12.33 8.87
N LYS A 492 -10.51 11.46 8.68
CA LYS A 492 -11.32 11.34 7.46
C LYS A 492 -12.78 11.73 7.63
N GLY A 493 -13.46 11.93 6.51
CA GLY A 493 -14.84 12.39 6.48
C GLY A 493 -14.96 13.89 6.27
N ILE A 494 -15.90 14.53 6.95
CA ILE A 494 -16.03 15.99 7.00
C ILE A 494 -15.44 16.46 8.32
N ILE A 495 -14.24 17.06 8.28
CA ILE A 495 -13.48 17.45 9.47
C ILE A 495 -13.72 18.90 9.90
N SER A 496 -14.59 19.60 9.20
CA SER A 496 -14.99 20.99 9.51
C SER A 496 -16.47 21.18 9.25
N SER A 497 -16.97 22.42 9.36
CA SER A 497 -18.37 22.72 9.04
C SER A 497 -18.66 22.61 7.53
N VAL A 498 -19.89 22.21 7.21
CA VAL A 498 -20.50 22.36 5.89
C VAL A 498 -21.23 23.70 5.85
N LYS A 499 -21.04 24.47 4.80
CA LYS A 499 -21.66 25.79 4.65
C LYS A 499 -22.42 25.92 3.35
N ILE A 500 -23.53 26.67 3.36
CA ILE A 500 -24.20 27.16 2.15
C ILE A 500 -24.32 28.68 2.26
N ASN A 501 -23.80 29.41 1.28
CA ASN A 501 -23.71 30.88 1.29
C ASN A 501 -23.03 31.42 2.56
N GLY A 502 -22.01 30.74 3.06
CA GLY A 502 -21.27 31.11 4.27
C GLY A 502 -21.96 30.76 5.60
N SER A 503 -23.22 30.30 5.59
CA SER A 503 -23.95 29.87 6.78
C SER A 503 -23.71 28.37 7.05
N GLU A 504 -23.38 28.03 8.29
CA GLU A 504 -23.17 26.65 8.69
C GLU A 504 -24.49 25.85 8.69
N ILE A 505 -24.40 24.62 8.22
CA ILE A 505 -25.51 23.66 8.21
C ILE A 505 -25.38 22.75 9.41
N SER A 506 -26.51 22.55 10.12
CA SER A 506 -26.58 21.71 11.33
C SER A 506 -27.51 20.50 11.16
N ASP A 507 -27.65 19.73 12.25
CA ASP A 507 -28.60 18.61 12.39
C ASP A 507 -28.31 17.44 11.46
N TRP A 508 -27.08 16.97 11.54
CA TRP A 508 -26.59 15.86 10.73
C TRP A 508 -26.96 14.50 11.31
N LYS A 509 -27.31 13.59 10.41
CA LYS A 509 -27.40 12.13 10.65
C LYS A 509 -26.31 11.46 9.82
N MET A 510 -25.38 10.75 10.47
CA MET A 510 -24.29 10.06 9.82
C MET A 510 -24.53 8.55 9.85
N TYR A 511 -24.46 7.92 8.68
CA TYR A 511 -24.62 6.47 8.50
C TYR A 511 -23.30 5.85 8.07
N LYS A 512 -22.88 4.83 8.79
CA LYS A 512 -21.59 4.13 8.56
C LYS A 512 -21.70 3.11 7.44
N LEU A 513 -20.73 3.14 6.53
CA LEU A 513 -20.57 2.19 5.42
C LEU A 513 -19.10 1.73 5.35
N PRO A 514 -18.62 0.90 6.28
CA PRO A 514 -17.21 0.51 6.33
C PRO A 514 -16.75 -0.26 5.10
N MET A 515 -17.59 -1.12 4.51
CA MET A 515 -17.38 -1.84 3.25
C MET A 515 -16.00 -2.55 3.14
N ASP A 516 -15.39 -2.86 4.24
CA ASP A 516 -14.15 -3.65 4.35
C ASP A 516 -14.39 -5.12 4.00
N ARG A 517 -15.61 -5.57 4.20
CA ARG A 517 -16.13 -6.88 3.79
C ARG A 517 -17.29 -6.66 2.84
N MET A 518 -17.65 -7.72 2.12
CA MET A 518 -18.88 -7.68 1.35
C MET A 518 -20.01 -7.19 2.25
N PRO A 519 -20.72 -6.11 1.90
CA PRO A 519 -21.83 -5.63 2.68
C PRO A 519 -22.74 -6.80 2.97
N ALA A 520 -23.03 -7.08 4.24
CA ALA A 520 -24.10 -7.99 4.58
C ALA A 520 -25.34 -7.40 3.96
N LEU A 521 -25.72 -7.90 2.79
CA LEU A 521 -26.99 -7.57 2.21
C LEU A 521 -28.01 -7.93 3.27
N VAL A 522 -28.79 -6.94 3.65
CA VAL A 522 -29.78 -6.94 4.72
C VAL A 522 -30.52 -8.27 4.77
N SER A 523 -30.85 -8.72 5.96
CA SER A 523 -31.58 -9.95 6.27
C SER A 523 -32.77 -10.18 5.35
N GLY A 524 -32.58 -10.92 4.25
CA GLY A 524 -33.58 -11.24 3.24
C GLY A 524 -32.95 -11.60 1.90
N GLU A 525 -33.68 -12.28 1.05
CA GLU A 525 -33.29 -12.48 -0.34
C GLU A 525 -33.04 -11.11 -0.98
N PRO A 526 -31.85 -10.87 -1.62
CA PRO A 526 -31.56 -9.59 -2.23
C PRO A 526 -32.60 -9.28 -3.28
N TYR A 527 -33.22 -8.09 -3.20
CA TYR A 527 -34.14 -7.63 -4.23
C TYR A 527 -33.36 -7.37 -5.52
N VAL A 528 -33.61 -8.20 -6.52
CA VAL A 528 -32.97 -8.07 -7.82
C VAL A 528 -33.78 -7.08 -8.67
N TYR A 529 -33.20 -5.92 -8.93
CA TYR A 529 -33.79 -4.96 -9.86
C TYR A 529 -33.72 -5.51 -11.30
N LYS A 530 -34.87 -5.77 -11.88
CA LYS A 530 -34.93 -6.26 -13.26
C LYS A 530 -34.53 -5.17 -14.25
N ASN A 531 -33.53 -5.43 -15.08
CA ASN A 531 -33.09 -4.51 -16.12
C ASN A 531 -34.29 -4.04 -16.96
N GLY A 532 -34.41 -2.71 -17.12
CA GLY A 532 -35.54 -2.10 -17.87
C GLY A 532 -36.86 -1.97 -17.09
N SER A 533 -36.87 -2.36 -15.81
CA SER A 533 -38.04 -2.14 -14.94
C SER A 533 -38.15 -0.69 -14.48
N PRO A 534 -39.35 -0.23 -14.08
CA PRO A 534 -39.52 1.11 -13.47
C PRO A 534 -38.64 1.32 -12.23
N GLU A 535 -38.39 0.29 -11.44
CA GLU A 535 -37.54 0.35 -10.25
C GLU A 535 -36.08 0.63 -10.64
N VAL A 536 -35.56 0.03 -11.71
CA VAL A 536 -34.22 0.35 -12.23
C VAL A 536 -34.13 1.77 -12.75
N ALA A 537 -35.19 2.23 -13.43
CA ALA A 537 -35.26 3.64 -13.87
C ALA A 537 -35.29 4.61 -12.67
N ALA A 538 -35.95 4.23 -11.58
CA ALA A 538 -36.03 5.00 -10.35
C ALA A 538 -34.70 5.08 -9.58
N LEU A 539 -33.70 4.23 -9.90
CA LEU A 539 -32.35 4.33 -9.30
C LEU A 539 -31.63 5.61 -9.77
N GLY A 540 -31.97 6.16 -10.96
CA GLY A 540 -31.36 7.38 -11.46
C GLY A 540 -29.81 7.29 -11.45
N ASN A 541 -29.16 8.33 -10.93
CA ASN A 541 -27.70 8.41 -10.77
C ASN A 541 -27.21 7.99 -9.37
N LYS A 542 -27.95 7.13 -8.67
CA LYS A 542 -27.60 6.67 -7.32
C LYS A 542 -26.44 5.68 -7.35
N PRO A 543 -25.64 5.59 -6.26
CA PRO A 543 -24.64 4.55 -6.12
C PRO A 543 -25.34 3.20 -5.90
N VAL A 544 -24.86 2.16 -6.58
CA VAL A 544 -25.50 0.83 -6.57
C VAL A 544 -24.51 -0.29 -6.30
N LEU A 545 -25.04 -1.40 -5.78
CA LEU A 545 -24.34 -2.69 -5.77
C LEU A 545 -24.82 -3.51 -6.98
N TYR A 546 -23.84 -4.07 -7.71
CA TYR A 546 -24.05 -5.12 -8.70
C TYR A 546 -23.62 -6.45 -8.11
N GLU A 547 -24.33 -7.51 -8.47
CA GLU A 547 -23.96 -8.87 -8.13
C GLU A 547 -24.00 -9.76 -9.38
N GLY A 548 -23.02 -10.67 -9.47
CA GLY A 548 -22.97 -11.68 -10.52
C GLY A 548 -22.42 -13.01 -9.99
N THR A 549 -22.91 -14.08 -10.61
CA THR A 549 -22.40 -15.44 -10.38
C THR A 549 -21.87 -15.99 -11.68
N PHE A 550 -20.71 -16.66 -11.62
CA PHE A 550 -20.09 -17.29 -12.78
C PHE A 550 -19.44 -18.62 -12.41
N HIS A 551 -19.27 -19.51 -13.38
CA HIS A 551 -18.75 -20.85 -13.18
C HIS A 551 -17.45 -21.05 -13.95
N LEU A 552 -16.45 -21.64 -13.31
CA LEU A 552 -15.15 -21.96 -13.89
C LEU A 552 -14.90 -23.46 -13.89
N SER A 553 -14.46 -23.99 -15.03
CA SER A 553 -13.93 -25.37 -15.14
C SER A 553 -12.52 -25.48 -14.57
N ASP A 554 -11.72 -24.46 -14.82
CA ASP A 554 -10.36 -24.29 -14.34
C ASP A 554 -10.16 -22.86 -13.83
N THR A 555 -9.24 -22.71 -12.86
CA THR A 555 -8.87 -21.43 -12.28
C THR A 555 -7.51 -20.96 -12.80
N GLY A 556 -7.21 -19.69 -12.65
CA GLY A 556 -5.96 -19.03 -13.02
C GLY A 556 -6.03 -17.56 -12.68
N ASP A 557 -4.88 -16.91 -12.69
CA ASP A 557 -4.80 -15.45 -12.52
C ASP A 557 -5.55 -14.75 -13.65
N THR A 558 -6.20 -13.63 -13.32
CA THR A 558 -6.90 -12.83 -14.31
C THR A 558 -6.98 -11.37 -13.86
N PHE A 559 -7.44 -10.48 -14.75
CA PHE A 559 -7.60 -9.05 -14.45
C PHE A 559 -9.00 -8.61 -14.84
N ILE A 560 -9.77 -8.09 -13.89
CA ILE A 560 -11.09 -7.57 -14.19
C ILE A 560 -10.99 -6.21 -14.87
N ASP A 561 -11.69 -6.07 -16.01
CA ASP A 561 -11.68 -4.86 -16.85
C ASP A 561 -12.71 -3.84 -16.36
N MET A 562 -12.21 -2.74 -15.80
CA MET A 562 -13.02 -1.64 -15.26
C MET A 562 -12.94 -0.37 -16.11
N GLU A 563 -12.43 -0.45 -17.34
CA GLU A 563 -12.19 0.72 -18.18
C GLU A 563 -13.44 1.60 -18.42
N ASP A 564 -14.61 0.99 -18.54
CA ASP A 564 -15.88 1.68 -18.78
C ASP A 564 -16.72 1.87 -17.50
N TRP A 565 -16.14 1.60 -16.33
CA TRP A 565 -16.76 1.80 -15.03
C TRP A 565 -16.39 3.16 -14.46
N GLY A 566 -17.12 3.60 -13.42
CA GLY A 566 -16.90 4.90 -12.79
C GLY A 566 -15.88 4.85 -11.65
N LYS A 567 -16.34 4.59 -10.45
CA LYS A 567 -15.54 4.58 -9.24
C LYS A 567 -16.19 3.67 -8.20
N GLY A 568 -15.37 2.87 -7.52
CA GLY A 568 -15.91 2.00 -6.47
C GLY A 568 -14.96 0.93 -5.99
N ILE A 569 -15.52 -0.22 -5.61
CA ILE A 569 -14.82 -1.34 -4.98
C ILE A 569 -15.33 -2.65 -5.60
N ILE A 570 -14.46 -3.66 -5.64
CA ILE A 570 -14.80 -4.99 -6.16
C ILE A 570 -14.56 -6.05 -5.08
N PHE A 571 -15.51 -6.98 -4.98
CA PHE A 571 -15.39 -8.16 -4.12
C PHE A 571 -15.46 -9.43 -4.98
N ILE A 572 -14.54 -10.35 -4.78
CA ILE A 572 -14.53 -11.68 -5.37
C ILE A 572 -14.66 -12.70 -4.25
N ASN A 573 -15.68 -13.54 -4.29
CA ASN A 573 -15.94 -14.54 -3.25
C ASN A 573 -15.90 -13.97 -1.82
N GLY A 574 -16.38 -12.72 -1.65
CA GLY A 574 -16.40 -12.01 -0.38
C GLY A 574 -15.11 -11.27 -0.02
N VAL A 575 -14.04 -11.40 -0.80
CA VAL A 575 -12.78 -10.70 -0.59
C VAL A 575 -12.78 -9.36 -1.33
N ASN A 576 -12.51 -8.26 -0.62
CA ASN A 576 -12.31 -6.95 -1.23
C ASN A 576 -10.96 -6.92 -1.97
N ILE A 577 -10.98 -6.89 -3.31
CA ILE A 577 -9.77 -6.88 -4.13
C ILE A 577 -9.21 -5.48 -4.38
N GLY A 578 -9.94 -4.43 -4.00
CA GLY A 578 -9.46 -3.06 -4.05
C GLY A 578 -10.42 -2.07 -4.70
N ARG A 579 -9.94 -0.84 -4.77
CA ARG A 579 -10.63 0.31 -5.39
C ARG A 579 -10.35 0.36 -6.88
N TYR A 580 -11.34 0.84 -7.64
CA TYR A 580 -11.16 1.28 -9.02
C TYR A 580 -11.66 2.71 -9.20
N TRP A 581 -11.08 3.42 -10.16
CA TRP A 581 -11.50 4.76 -10.54
C TRP A 581 -11.19 5.00 -12.02
N TYR A 582 -12.19 5.48 -12.76
CA TYR A 582 -12.08 5.72 -14.21
C TYR A 582 -10.93 6.66 -14.61
N ALA A 583 -10.46 7.50 -13.68
CA ALA A 583 -9.32 8.38 -13.89
C ALA A 583 -8.07 7.64 -14.39
N GLY A 584 -7.87 6.41 -13.95
CA GLY A 584 -6.67 5.64 -14.22
C GLY A 584 -5.44 6.17 -13.46
N PRO A 585 -4.24 5.73 -13.85
CA PRO A 585 -3.85 4.97 -15.04
C PRO A 585 -4.21 3.48 -15.00
N GLN A 586 -4.54 2.95 -13.83
CA GLN A 586 -5.00 1.57 -13.64
C GLN A 586 -6.44 1.43 -14.11
N GLN A 587 -6.68 0.57 -15.14
CA GLN A 587 -8.01 0.28 -15.66
C GLN A 587 -8.47 -1.16 -15.37
N THR A 588 -7.55 -2.03 -14.94
CA THR A 588 -7.84 -3.42 -14.57
C THR A 588 -7.38 -3.72 -13.16
N LEU A 589 -8.11 -4.60 -12.44
CA LEU A 589 -7.69 -5.07 -11.11
C LEU A 589 -7.33 -6.55 -11.17
N TYR A 590 -6.23 -6.89 -10.49
CA TYR A 590 -5.71 -8.25 -10.40
C TYR A 590 -6.59 -9.13 -9.52
N ILE A 591 -6.92 -10.32 -10.04
CA ILE A 591 -7.63 -11.39 -9.31
C ILE A 591 -6.70 -12.61 -9.27
N PRO A 592 -6.14 -12.97 -8.11
CA PRO A 592 -5.33 -14.17 -7.95
C PRO A 592 -6.16 -15.44 -8.15
N ASP A 593 -5.58 -16.45 -8.80
CA ASP A 593 -6.15 -17.79 -8.96
C ASP A 593 -6.70 -18.38 -7.64
N VAL A 594 -5.93 -18.22 -6.58
CA VAL A 594 -6.22 -18.79 -5.25
C VAL A 594 -7.48 -18.23 -4.57
N TRP A 595 -8.05 -17.16 -5.11
CA TRP A 595 -9.34 -16.60 -4.65
C TRP A 595 -10.51 -17.01 -5.53
N LEU A 596 -10.26 -17.78 -6.58
CA LEU A 596 -11.26 -18.35 -7.47
C LEU A 596 -11.50 -19.82 -7.16
N ASN A 597 -12.73 -20.26 -7.32
CA ASN A 597 -13.13 -21.66 -7.14
C ASN A 597 -13.38 -22.33 -8.48
N LYS A 598 -12.96 -23.59 -8.62
CA LYS A 598 -13.57 -24.46 -9.65
C LYS A 598 -15.05 -24.64 -9.31
N GLY A 599 -15.92 -24.38 -10.27
CA GLY A 599 -17.36 -24.29 -10.06
C GLY A 599 -17.82 -22.85 -9.85
N GLU A 600 -18.68 -22.62 -8.89
CA GLU A 600 -19.35 -21.35 -8.67
C GLU A 600 -18.44 -20.31 -8.02
N ASN A 601 -18.52 -19.08 -8.54
CA ASN A 601 -17.87 -17.88 -8.01
C ASN A 601 -18.87 -16.73 -7.98
N LYS A 602 -18.69 -15.83 -7.02
CA LYS A 602 -19.51 -14.64 -6.84
C LYS A 602 -18.69 -13.36 -6.97
N ILE A 603 -19.19 -12.40 -7.72
CA ILE A 603 -18.66 -11.05 -7.80
C ILE A 603 -19.67 -10.05 -7.26
N VAL A 604 -19.22 -9.07 -6.49
CA VAL A 604 -19.99 -7.89 -6.12
C VAL A 604 -19.19 -6.65 -6.50
N ILE A 605 -19.83 -5.72 -7.18
CA ILE A 605 -19.23 -4.44 -7.58
C ILE A 605 -20.04 -3.31 -6.98
N TYR A 606 -19.41 -2.49 -6.16
CA TYR A 606 -19.96 -1.21 -5.77
C TYR A 606 -19.59 -0.17 -6.84
N GLU A 607 -20.60 0.45 -7.45
CA GLU A 607 -20.42 1.51 -8.45
C GLU A 607 -21.03 2.82 -7.93
N GLN A 608 -20.18 3.82 -7.73
CA GLN A 608 -20.55 5.10 -7.13
C GLN A 608 -21.04 6.11 -8.16
N LEU A 609 -20.50 6.09 -9.38
CA LEU A 609 -20.65 7.19 -10.33
C LEU A 609 -21.49 6.87 -11.57
N ASN A 610 -21.36 5.67 -12.12
CA ASN A 610 -21.91 5.34 -13.43
C ASN A 610 -22.71 4.05 -13.38
N ASN A 611 -23.94 4.15 -12.87
CA ASN A 611 -24.78 2.98 -12.66
C ASN A 611 -25.64 2.58 -13.87
N ASP A 612 -25.69 3.37 -14.96
CA ASP A 612 -26.53 3.06 -16.09
C ASP A 612 -25.89 2.04 -17.03
N ARG A 613 -26.75 1.13 -17.50
CA ARG A 613 -26.46 0.18 -18.60
C ARG A 613 -25.40 -0.88 -18.35
N LYS A 614 -24.93 -1.08 -17.11
CA LYS A 614 -24.02 -2.18 -16.81
C LYS A 614 -24.83 -3.47 -16.62
N SER A 615 -24.68 -4.41 -17.55
CA SER A 615 -25.31 -5.74 -17.47
C SER A 615 -24.29 -6.86 -17.40
N SER A 616 -23.02 -6.54 -17.60
CA SER A 616 -21.93 -7.51 -17.53
C SER A 616 -20.58 -6.83 -17.28
N VAL A 617 -19.63 -7.62 -16.84
CA VAL A 617 -18.21 -7.29 -16.75
C VAL A 617 -17.41 -8.45 -17.33
N ARG A 618 -16.18 -8.22 -17.77
CA ARG A 618 -15.27 -9.25 -18.28
C ARG A 618 -13.95 -9.24 -17.55
N THR A 619 -13.18 -10.30 -17.70
CA THR A 619 -11.78 -10.31 -17.31
C THR A 619 -10.87 -10.52 -18.52
N VAL A 620 -9.61 -10.10 -18.38
CA VAL A 620 -8.59 -10.17 -19.43
C VAL A 620 -7.30 -10.79 -18.88
N LYS A 621 -6.43 -11.27 -19.76
CA LYS A 621 -5.15 -11.88 -19.38
C LYS A 621 -4.01 -10.87 -19.22
N THR A 622 -4.19 -9.65 -19.74
CA THR A 622 -3.16 -8.61 -19.73
C THR A 622 -3.66 -7.41 -18.93
N PRO A 623 -2.91 -6.92 -17.92
CA PRO A 623 -3.30 -5.74 -17.17
C PRO A 623 -3.20 -4.47 -18.00
N VAL A 624 -4.02 -3.47 -17.68
CA VAL A 624 -3.96 -2.11 -18.23
C VAL A 624 -3.68 -1.16 -17.06
N LEU A 625 -2.42 -0.74 -16.94
CA LEU A 625 -1.91 0.10 -15.84
C LEU A 625 -1.45 1.50 -16.29
N THR A 626 -1.48 1.79 -17.60
CA THR A 626 -0.86 3.00 -18.17
C THR A 626 -1.86 3.94 -18.87
N LYS A 627 -3.17 3.70 -18.69
CA LYS A 627 -4.21 4.42 -19.44
C LYS A 627 -4.89 5.48 -18.57
N LEU A 628 -4.42 6.71 -18.66
CA LEU A 628 -5.11 7.87 -18.10
C LEU A 628 -6.33 8.26 -18.93
N LYS A 629 -7.42 8.62 -18.25
CA LYS A 629 -8.56 9.29 -18.89
C LYS A 629 -8.55 10.78 -18.54
N LYS A 630 -8.91 11.61 -19.51
CA LYS A 630 -9.06 13.04 -19.29
C LYS A 630 -10.25 13.30 -18.37
N ILE A 631 -10.01 14.00 -17.28
CA ILE A 631 -11.04 14.47 -16.36
C ILE A 631 -11.19 15.98 -16.53
N ALA A 632 -12.41 16.49 -16.60
CA ALA A 632 -12.68 17.93 -16.78
C ALA A 632 -11.95 18.83 -15.77
N ALA A 633 -11.71 18.34 -14.55
CA ALA A 633 -10.92 19.02 -13.53
C ALA A 633 -9.43 19.11 -13.86
N MET A 634 -8.87 18.05 -14.50
CA MET A 634 -7.48 18.07 -15.00
C MET A 634 -7.32 19.02 -16.17
N GLU A 635 -8.33 19.12 -17.05
CA GLU A 635 -8.33 20.08 -18.15
C GLU A 635 -8.33 21.53 -17.67
N LYS A 636 -9.04 21.86 -16.59
CA LYS A 636 -8.98 23.20 -15.97
C LYS A 636 -7.60 23.51 -15.40
N LYS A 637 -6.93 22.53 -14.80
CA LYS A 637 -5.56 22.68 -14.27
C LYS A 637 -4.53 22.84 -15.40
N ASN A 638 -4.73 22.13 -16.52
CA ASN A 638 -3.89 22.26 -17.71
C ASN A 638 -4.19 23.53 -18.54
N ARG A 639 -5.40 24.09 -18.44
CA ARG A 639 -5.76 25.38 -19.05
C ARG A 639 -5.09 26.57 -18.37
N LEU A 640 -4.67 26.47 -17.12
CA LEU A 640 -3.82 27.46 -16.47
C LEU A 640 -2.36 27.40 -16.98
N MET A 641 -1.99 26.37 -17.72
CA MET A 641 -0.81 26.29 -18.55
C MET A 641 -1.23 26.32 -20.03
N GLU A 642 -2.02 27.32 -20.44
CA GLU A 642 -2.19 27.58 -21.86
C GLU A 642 -0.80 27.89 -22.45
N LYS A 643 -0.39 27.07 -23.41
CA LYS A 643 0.68 27.43 -24.33
C LYS A 643 0.18 28.60 -25.16
N THR A 644 0.33 29.80 -24.66
CA THR A 644 0.20 30.99 -25.46
C THR A 644 1.46 31.02 -26.33
N VAL A 645 1.30 30.78 -27.62
CA VAL A 645 2.38 31.02 -28.54
C VAL A 645 2.64 32.52 -28.50
N SER A 646 3.73 32.90 -27.86
CA SER A 646 4.14 34.31 -27.84
C SER A 646 4.37 34.77 -29.26
N PRO A 647 3.80 35.90 -29.70
CA PRO A 647 4.11 36.49 -30.99
C PRO A 647 5.56 37.05 -31.06
N PHE A 648 6.28 37.00 -29.95
CA PHE A 648 7.64 37.52 -29.81
C PHE A 648 8.66 36.38 -29.75
N SER A 649 9.93 36.71 -30.04
CA SER A 649 11.05 35.76 -29.82
C SER A 649 11.13 35.34 -28.33
N VAL A 650 11.81 34.25 -28.05
CA VAL A 650 12.01 33.76 -26.68
C VAL A 650 12.63 34.85 -25.79
N ASP A 651 13.68 35.52 -26.28
CA ASP A 651 14.39 36.55 -25.52
C ASP A 651 13.52 37.77 -25.24
N GLU A 652 12.73 38.22 -26.20
CA GLU A 652 11.80 39.34 -26.05
C GLU A 652 10.63 38.96 -25.11
N THR A 653 10.17 37.72 -25.17
CA THR A 653 9.14 37.22 -24.27
C THR A 653 9.65 37.18 -22.81
N MET A 654 10.86 36.67 -22.59
CA MET A 654 11.50 36.64 -21.27
C MET A 654 11.71 38.05 -20.71
N ARG A 655 12.23 38.97 -21.54
CA ARG A 655 12.42 40.36 -21.15
C ARG A 655 11.10 41.02 -20.68
N ARG A 656 10.01 40.81 -21.41
CA ARG A 656 8.69 41.35 -21.05
C ARG A 656 8.11 40.72 -19.77
N ILE A 657 8.32 39.44 -19.54
CA ILE A 657 7.95 38.75 -18.30
C ILE A 657 8.75 39.34 -17.13
N GLU A 658 10.06 39.56 -17.28
CA GLU A 658 10.88 40.19 -16.25
C GLU A 658 10.45 41.63 -15.92
N GLU A 659 10.07 42.42 -16.93
CA GLU A 659 9.57 43.77 -16.77
C GLU A 659 8.20 43.79 -15.99
N ILE A 660 7.31 42.85 -16.33
CA ILE A 660 6.02 42.70 -15.61
C ILE A 660 6.27 42.30 -14.16
N ILE A 661 7.14 41.31 -13.90
CA ILE A 661 7.49 40.89 -12.54
C ILE A 661 8.10 42.02 -11.75
N LYS A 662 9.00 42.80 -12.33
CA LYS A 662 9.61 43.98 -11.69
C LYS A 662 8.63 45.14 -11.45
N SER A 663 7.53 45.21 -12.20
CA SER A 663 6.52 46.26 -12.07
C SER A 663 5.45 45.91 -11.00
N GLN A 664 5.35 44.65 -10.59
CA GLN A 664 4.38 44.18 -9.60
C GLN A 664 5.00 43.87 -8.22
N GLY A 665 6.30 43.90 -8.08
CA GLY A 665 7.04 43.74 -6.84
C GLY A 665 7.63 45.00 -6.36
#